data_7714d5f0835f2fb18a6e9b3110235bfd
#
_entry.id   7714d5f0835f2fb18a6e9b3110235bfd
#
_cell.length_a   1.000
_cell.length_b   1.000
_cell.length_c   1.000
_cell.angle_alpha   90.00
_cell.angle_beta   90.00
_cell.angle_gamma   90.00
#
_symmetry.space_group_name_H-M   'P 1'
#
loop_
_entity.id
_entity.type
_entity.pdbx_description
1 polymer ?
#
loop_
_entity_poly.entity_id
_entity_poly.type
_entity_poly.pdbx_seq_one_letter_code
_entity_poly.pdbx_strand_id
1 'polypeptide(L)'
;MARLGAVTAASALLAGVLLVQWLPQLPPYWSLVLVLLAAAWLAWRCPRWRWLAWLLFGIAWAAWRGGVAMDARLPRALEGRDFVVVGTIADLPLAHPDASRFTLQVERGTLDGRPVALRGRVTVSWYDDAPPLRPCSRWRLSLRLKRPRGLLDPGGADSERSALERGIVATGYVRDDPDNAPLAGARWCVDRVRDAVARGIAARVRDRHDAALLQAFTVGDTRGLQQQDWAVARANGVSHLIAISGFHVGVAAVFGVWLALLVYALWPRLGLWLPRPQAQAAAALLVAATYSALAGFGLPTVRTLLMIAVVALARCSRRGSSGAQSLALAMIAILLADPLAVLAAGFWLSFVGVAFLMLCLQSRGRGLRAFLHELSAGQLLMTVALLPLTLWFFGQASLVGTLSNLVAVPVVSFAIVPCALLGMLLLGLCPPLAAPVLWLAARIAHAQWWLLEQMATWPGAHWYMPAVQAHSLLLAVLGALWLFLPRGVPLRGLGLLLFLPLLWPPLPRPVEGAFQVWVLDVGQGLSVLLRTRDHVLVYDAGARYPSGFDLGEAVVLPSIHALGIGRLDMLMISHGDNDHAGGAEAVADAFPQAQRQAGEPSRMRVPMQQCVAGQAWQWDGVRFRVLSPPPGAGDRDNDSSCVLLVEGRGGRLLLTGDISAKMEPQVAAALGTGPSPVMLVPHHGSKTSSSAAFIAAVQPRLAVVSAGWRNRFGHPKPEVLARYAEAHVPVFDTARQGAILLDFPADAPPRREPGWRQRQARYWRE
;
A
#
# COMPACT_ATOMS: atom_id res chain seq x y z
N MET A 1 -10.10 -20.97 -41.13
CA MET A 1 -9.90 -21.15 -39.67
C MET A 1 -9.66 -19.79 -39.04
N ALA A 2 -10.59 -19.27 -38.25
CA ALA A 2 -10.43 -17.99 -37.58
C ALA A 2 -9.29 -18.11 -36.52
N ARG A 3 -8.17 -17.44 -36.78
CA ARG A 3 -7.09 -17.33 -35.81
C ARG A 3 -7.60 -16.40 -34.70
N LEU A 4 -7.65 -16.88 -33.45
CA LEU A 4 -7.93 -16.03 -32.31
C LEU A 4 -6.86 -14.94 -32.26
N GLY A 5 -7.27 -13.66 -32.26
CA GLY A 5 -6.32 -12.56 -32.18
C GLY A 5 -5.63 -12.53 -30.79
N ALA A 6 -4.38 -12.10 -30.73
CA ALA A 6 -3.64 -12.00 -29.47
C ALA A 6 -4.37 -11.14 -28.43
N VAL A 7 -5.09 -10.11 -28.87
CA VAL A 7 -5.88 -9.24 -27.98
C VAL A 7 -7.01 -10.02 -27.31
N THR A 8 -7.77 -10.83 -28.05
CA THR A 8 -8.85 -11.64 -27.48
C THR A 8 -8.32 -12.68 -26.49
N ALA A 9 -7.19 -13.33 -26.82
CA ALA A 9 -6.53 -14.28 -25.94
C ALA A 9 -6.07 -13.62 -24.64
N ALA A 10 -5.42 -12.45 -24.72
CA ALA A 10 -4.96 -11.68 -23.57
C ALA A 10 -6.13 -11.24 -22.65
N SER A 11 -7.20 -10.72 -23.26
CA SER A 11 -8.40 -10.30 -22.52
C SER A 11 -9.09 -11.46 -21.82
N ALA A 12 -9.20 -12.61 -22.48
CA ALA A 12 -9.79 -13.81 -21.89
C ALA A 12 -8.93 -14.38 -20.75
N LEU A 13 -7.60 -14.44 -20.95
CA LEU A 13 -6.66 -14.85 -19.91
C LEU A 13 -6.75 -13.92 -18.69
N LEU A 14 -6.72 -12.60 -18.91
CA LEU A 14 -6.85 -11.60 -17.86
C LEU A 14 -8.16 -11.76 -17.09
N ALA A 15 -9.29 -11.92 -17.80
CA ALA A 15 -10.59 -12.13 -17.16
C ALA A 15 -10.60 -13.39 -16.25
N GLY A 16 -10.01 -14.50 -16.73
CA GLY A 16 -9.87 -15.72 -15.93
C GLY A 16 -9.02 -15.51 -14.69
N VAL A 17 -7.89 -14.82 -14.82
CA VAL A 17 -7.02 -14.49 -13.68
C VAL A 17 -7.75 -13.62 -12.66
N LEU A 18 -8.50 -12.61 -13.11
CA LEU A 18 -9.24 -11.70 -12.23
C LEU A 18 -10.35 -12.37 -11.44
N LEU A 19 -11.09 -13.31 -12.05
CA LEU A 19 -12.15 -14.04 -11.36
C LEU A 19 -11.63 -14.73 -10.09
N VAL A 20 -10.42 -15.27 -10.14
CA VAL A 20 -9.80 -15.93 -8.98
C VAL A 20 -9.48 -14.96 -7.87
N GLN A 21 -9.11 -13.71 -8.19
CA GLN A 21 -8.74 -12.71 -7.17
C GLN A 21 -9.93 -12.26 -6.29
N TRP A 22 -11.14 -12.54 -6.70
CA TRP A 22 -12.35 -12.21 -5.93
C TRP A 22 -12.82 -13.35 -5.01
N LEU A 23 -12.20 -14.53 -5.12
CA LEU A 23 -12.61 -15.66 -4.33
C LEU A 23 -12.18 -15.53 -2.85
N PRO A 24 -13.06 -15.86 -1.90
CA PRO A 24 -12.70 -15.94 -0.47
C PRO A 24 -11.81 -17.16 -0.16
N GLN A 25 -11.90 -18.22 -0.97
CA GLN A 25 -11.11 -19.43 -0.86
C GLN A 25 -10.75 -19.96 -2.24
N LEU A 26 -9.58 -20.57 -2.37
CA LEU A 26 -9.16 -21.17 -3.64
C LEU A 26 -9.81 -22.56 -3.81
N PRO A 27 -10.14 -22.95 -5.05
CA PRO A 27 -10.62 -24.27 -5.35
C PRO A 27 -9.53 -25.33 -5.11
N PRO A 28 -9.89 -26.58 -4.78
CA PRO A 28 -8.91 -27.62 -4.55
C PRO A 28 -8.18 -28.00 -5.84
N TYR A 29 -6.92 -28.43 -5.73
CA TYR A 29 -6.05 -28.68 -6.90
C TYR A 29 -6.62 -29.70 -7.89
N TRP A 30 -7.35 -30.71 -7.43
CA TRP A 30 -7.98 -31.70 -8.33
C TRP A 30 -9.00 -31.07 -9.29
N SER A 31 -9.75 -30.05 -8.83
CA SER A 31 -10.72 -29.34 -9.70
C SER A 31 -10.03 -28.50 -10.78
N LEU A 32 -8.81 -28.01 -10.51
CA LEU A 32 -8.01 -27.28 -11.50
C LEU A 32 -7.60 -28.17 -12.67
N VAL A 33 -7.34 -29.46 -12.40
CA VAL A 33 -7.04 -30.43 -13.46
C VAL A 33 -8.25 -30.58 -14.39
N LEU A 34 -9.47 -30.69 -13.86
CA LEU A 34 -10.68 -30.75 -14.67
C LEU A 34 -10.88 -29.49 -15.53
N VAL A 35 -10.61 -28.31 -14.95
CA VAL A 35 -10.68 -27.02 -15.68
C VAL A 35 -9.65 -26.98 -16.81
N LEU A 36 -8.43 -27.44 -16.57
CA LEU A 36 -7.38 -27.54 -17.61
C LEU A 36 -7.73 -28.53 -18.72
N LEU A 37 -8.29 -29.69 -18.38
CA LEU A 37 -8.76 -30.66 -19.37
C LEU A 37 -9.90 -30.09 -20.22
N ALA A 38 -10.85 -29.37 -19.61
CA ALA A 38 -11.91 -28.67 -20.33
C ALA A 38 -11.34 -27.57 -21.25
N ALA A 39 -10.36 -26.79 -20.77
CA ALA A 39 -9.68 -25.79 -21.59
C ALA A 39 -8.97 -26.41 -22.80
N ALA A 40 -8.24 -27.52 -22.59
CA ALA A 40 -7.55 -28.25 -23.64
C ALA A 40 -8.54 -28.83 -24.67
N TRP A 41 -9.62 -29.45 -24.22
CA TRP A 41 -10.67 -29.97 -25.08
C TRP A 41 -11.32 -28.88 -25.94
N LEU A 42 -11.68 -27.73 -25.35
CA LEU A 42 -12.22 -26.57 -26.05
C LEU A 42 -11.25 -26.01 -27.09
N ALA A 43 -9.97 -25.91 -26.74
CA ALA A 43 -8.94 -25.41 -27.65
C ALA A 43 -8.80 -26.32 -28.87
N TRP A 44 -8.94 -27.65 -28.67
CA TRP A 44 -8.76 -28.65 -29.74
C TRP A 44 -10.03 -28.83 -30.59
N ARG A 45 -11.17 -29.08 -29.94
CA ARG A 45 -12.42 -29.45 -30.66
C ARG A 45 -13.27 -28.26 -31.11
N CYS A 46 -13.18 -27.12 -30.41
CA CYS A 46 -14.05 -25.99 -30.64
C CYS A 46 -13.27 -24.69 -30.95
N PRO A 47 -12.75 -24.51 -32.21
CA PRO A 47 -11.93 -23.35 -32.57
C PRO A 47 -12.61 -22.00 -32.32
N ARG A 48 -13.95 -21.94 -32.36
CA ARG A 48 -14.74 -20.73 -32.08
C ARG A 48 -14.72 -20.34 -30.59
N TRP A 49 -14.50 -21.30 -29.71
CA TRP A 49 -14.50 -21.14 -28.27
C TRP A 49 -13.09 -21.08 -27.66
N ARG A 50 -12.05 -20.89 -28.46
CA ARG A 50 -10.66 -20.75 -27.97
C ARG A 50 -10.46 -19.63 -26.96
N TRP A 51 -11.26 -18.57 -27.03
CA TRP A 51 -11.26 -17.52 -26.02
C TRP A 51 -11.66 -18.07 -24.65
N LEU A 52 -12.65 -18.97 -24.59
CA LEU A 52 -13.07 -19.62 -23.35
C LEU A 52 -11.97 -20.55 -22.83
N ALA A 53 -11.23 -21.21 -23.70
CA ALA A 53 -10.06 -22.01 -23.29
C ALA A 53 -8.99 -21.14 -22.60
N TRP A 54 -8.71 -19.94 -23.11
CA TRP A 54 -7.80 -18.99 -22.46
C TRP A 54 -8.34 -18.48 -21.12
N LEU A 55 -9.62 -18.24 -21.01
CA LEU A 55 -10.27 -17.86 -19.73
C LEU A 55 -10.15 -18.95 -18.68
N LEU A 56 -10.52 -20.19 -19.05
CA LEU A 56 -10.41 -21.35 -18.14
C LEU A 56 -8.97 -21.64 -17.76
N PHE A 57 -8.04 -21.55 -18.69
CA PHE A 57 -6.61 -21.63 -18.41
C PHE A 57 -6.18 -20.55 -17.40
N GLY A 58 -6.62 -19.29 -17.59
CA GLY A 58 -6.34 -18.19 -16.65
C GLY A 58 -6.85 -18.47 -15.25
N ILE A 59 -8.07 -19.04 -15.11
CA ILE A 59 -8.62 -19.44 -13.81
C ILE A 59 -7.72 -20.50 -13.17
N ALA A 60 -7.45 -21.60 -13.89
CA ALA A 60 -6.66 -22.70 -13.35
C ALA A 60 -5.24 -22.26 -12.97
N TRP A 61 -4.60 -21.47 -13.84
CA TRP A 61 -3.24 -20.96 -13.64
C TRP A 61 -3.14 -20.04 -12.42
N ALA A 62 -4.06 -19.06 -12.30
CA ALA A 62 -4.07 -18.13 -11.17
C ALA A 62 -4.40 -18.83 -9.85
N ALA A 63 -5.36 -19.77 -9.86
CA ALA A 63 -5.71 -20.53 -8.68
C ALA A 63 -4.56 -21.43 -8.22
N TRP A 64 -3.88 -22.11 -9.17
CA TRP A 64 -2.72 -22.94 -8.85
C TRP A 64 -1.55 -22.09 -8.28
N ARG A 65 -1.19 -20.98 -8.93
CA ARG A 65 -0.11 -20.11 -8.47
C ARG A 65 -0.44 -19.46 -7.13
N GLY A 66 -1.70 -19.04 -6.94
CA GLY A 66 -2.20 -18.54 -5.65
C GLY A 66 -2.11 -19.60 -4.56
N GLY A 67 -2.53 -20.83 -4.84
CA GLY A 67 -2.44 -21.97 -3.91
C GLY A 67 -1.00 -22.24 -3.49
N VAL A 68 -0.09 -22.38 -4.46
CA VAL A 68 1.35 -22.59 -4.18
C VAL A 68 1.92 -21.48 -3.30
N ALA A 69 1.54 -20.22 -3.55
CA ALA A 69 2.01 -19.10 -2.74
C ALA A 69 1.43 -19.12 -1.32
N MET A 70 0.16 -19.55 -1.16
CA MET A 70 -0.47 -19.70 0.16
C MET A 70 0.09 -20.89 0.94
N ASP A 71 0.36 -22.03 0.28
CA ASP A 71 0.94 -23.21 0.90
C ASP A 71 2.40 -22.98 1.33
N ALA A 72 3.11 -22.08 0.65
CA ALA A 72 4.47 -21.70 1.03
C ALA A 72 4.52 -20.84 2.31
N ARG A 73 3.40 -20.26 2.77
CA ARG A 73 3.36 -19.47 4.01
C ARG A 73 3.67 -20.33 5.22
N LEU A 74 4.27 -19.69 6.23
CA LEU A 74 4.55 -20.33 7.52
C LEU A 74 3.29 -21.03 8.07
N PRO A 75 3.33 -22.32 8.46
CA PRO A 75 2.19 -23.00 9.07
C PRO A 75 1.71 -22.30 10.35
N ARG A 76 0.39 -22.17 10.55
CA ARG A 76 -0.19 -21.49 11.73
C ARG A 76 0.28 -22.06 13.06
N ALA A 77 0.48 -23.36 13.15
CA ALA A 77 0.97 -24.04 14.35
C ALA A 77 2.40 -23.64 14.74
N LEU A 78 3.17 -23.10 13.79
CA LEU A 78 4.57 -22.70 13.98
C LEU A 78 4.76 -21.21 14.21
N GLU A 79 3.67 -20.42 14.19
CA GLU A 79 3.74 -18.99 14.46
C GLU A 79 4.20 -18.67 15.88
N GLY A 80 5.08 -17.69 16.01
CA GLY A 80 5.62 -17.23 17.28
C GLY A 80 6.72 -18.12 17.85
N ARG A 81 7.13 -19.16 17.12
CA ARG A 81 8.28 -19.98 17.47
C ARG A 81 9.59 -19.35 17.02
N ASP A 82 10.69 -19.77 17.64
CA ASP A 82 12.05 -19.31 17.33
C ASP A 82 12.71 -20.31 16.37
N PHE A 83 13.13 -19.83 15.22
CA PHE A 83 13.76 -20.61 14.15
C PHE A 83 15.23 -20.20 14.01
N VAL A 84 16.10 -21.16 13.81
CA VAL A 84 17.45 -20.87 13.31
C VAL A 84 17.41 -20.97 11.78
N VAL A 85 17.66 -19.84 11.12
CA VAL A 85 17.55 -19.72 9.66
C VAL A 85 18.89 -19.35 9.07
N VAL A 86 19.28 -20.08 8.03
CA VAL A 86 20.39 -19.70 7.15
C VAL A 86 19.80 -19.16 5.86
N GLY A 87 20.22 -17.98 5.46
CA GLY A 87 19.71 -17.35 4.26
C GLY A 87 20.59 -16.20 3.78
N THR A 88 20.23 -15.68 2.62
CA THR A 88 20.92 -14.57 1.96
C THR A 88 20.04 -13.33 2.01
N ILE A 89 20.63 -12.18 2.37
CA ILE A 89 19.93 -10.90 2.35
C ILE A 89 19.56 -10.56 0.90
N ALA A 90 18.28 -10.49 0.62
CA ALA A 90 17.73 -10.07 -0.64
C ALA A 90 17.36 -8.59 -0.57
N ASP A 91 17.55 -7.87 -1.70
CA ASP A 91 17.28 -6.44 -1.79
C ASP A 91 18.19 -5.56 -0.90
N LEU A 92 17.88 -4.27 -0.81
CA LEU A 92 18.65 -3.29 -0.05
C LEU A 92 18.10 -3.19 1.39
N PRO A 93 18.90 -3.52 2.43
CA PRO A 93 18.48 -3.36 3.82
C PRO A 93 18.14 -1.90 4.15
N LEU A 94 17.04 -1.69 4.87
CA LEU A 94 16.60 -0.38 5.30
C LEU A 94 16.98 -0.20 6.78
N ALA A 95 17.88 0.73 7.05
CA ALA A 95 18.29 1.08 8.40
C ALA A 95 17.41 2.23 8.92
N HIS A 96 16.77 2.03 10.07
CA HIS A 96 16.08 3.02 10.88
C HIS A 96 16.84 3.22 12.19
N PRO A 97 16.58 4.31 12.95
CA PRO A 97 17.25 4.57 14.22
C PRO A 97 17.08 3.43 15.25
N ASP A 98 15.94 2.76 15.23
CA ASP A 98 15.54 1.72 16.19
C ASP A 98 15.65 0.29 15.66
N ALA A 99 15.79 0.11 14.34
CA ALA A 99 15.82 -1.21 13.73
C ALA A 99 16.40 -1.20 12.31
N SER A 100 17.02 -2.28 11.91
CA SER A 100 17.34 -2.58 10.51
C SER A 100 16.31 -3.56 9.94
N ARG A 101 15.57 -3.14 8.91
CA ARG A 101 14.58 -3.98 8.23
C ARG A 101 15.14 -4.50 6.92
N PHE A 102 15.02 -5.82 6.69
CA PHE A 102 15.52 -6.47 5.48
C PHE A 102 14.71 -7.70 5.10
N THR A 103 14.88 -8.14 3.87
CA THR A 103 14.30 -9.39 3.36
C THR A 103 15.40 -10.45 3.31
N LEU A 104 15.14 -11.61 3.90
CA LEU A 104 16.03 -12.75 3.86
C LEU A 104 15.45 -13.82 2.93
N GLN A 105 16.20 -14.23 1.90
CA GLN A 105 15.90 -15.40 1.10
C GLN A 105 16.35 -16.64 1.86
N VAL A 106 15.42 -17.43 2.37
CA VAL A 106 15.70 -18.59 3.20
C VAL A 106 16.28 -19.72 2.35
N GLU A 107 17.42 -20.25 2.77
CA GLU A 107 18.07 -21.43 2.20
C GLU A 107 17.75 -22.68 3.04
N ARG A 108 17.83 -22.55 4.37
CA ARG A 108 17.53 -23.61 5.34
C ARG A 108 16.92 -22.99 6.59
N GLY A 109 15.96 -23.71 7.17
CA GLY A 109 15.36 -23.37 8.47
C GLY A 109 15.34 -24.60 9.37
N THR A 110 15.63 -24.40 10.65
CA THR A 110 15.49 -25.44 11.69
C THR A 110 14.68 -24.90 12.86
N LEU A 111 13.90 -25.76 13.49
CA LEU A 111 13.14 -25.51 14.70
C LEU A 111 13.52 -26.60 15.70
N ASP A 112 14.00 -26.22 16.87
CA ASP A 112 14.45 -27.15 17.93
C ASP A 112 15.47 -28.18 17.37
N GLY A 113 16.38 -27.75 16.50
CA GLY A 113 17.40 -28.58 15.85
C GLY A 113 16.90 -29.45 14.68
N ARG A 114 15.58 -29.50 14.41
CA ARG A 114 14.98 -30.29 13.32
C ARG A 114 14.75 -29.43 12.08
N PRO A 115 15.05 -29.92 10.88
CA PRO A 115 14.79 -29.18 9.65
C PRO A 115 13.29 -28.95 9.44
N VAL A 116 12.93 -27.72 9.07
CA VAL A 116 11.57 -27.32 8.74
C VAL A 116 11.50 -26.83 7.29
N ALA A 117 10.42 -27.16 6.60
CA ALA A 117 10.20 -26.73 5.22
C ALA A 117 9.80 -25.24 5.14
N LEU A 118 10.72 -24.35 5.56
CA LEU A 118 10.60 -22.92 5.40
C LEU A 118 11.40 -22.49 4.17
N ARG A 119 10.71 -22.20 3.07
CA ARG A 119 11.36 -21.76 1.81
C ARG A 119 10.66 -20.50 1.31
N GLY A 120 11.42 -19.55 0.79
CA GLY A 120 10.91 -18.30 0.26
C GLY A 120 11.54 -17.09 0.93
N ARG A 121 10.87 -15.96 0.83
CA ARG A 121 11.33 -14.69 1.38
C ARG A 121 10.67 -14.42 2.73
N VAL A 122 11.48 -14.07 3.72
CA VAL A 122 10.98 -13.60 5.02
C VAL A 122 11.42 -12.15 5.22
N THR A 123 10.49 -11.30 5.68
CA THR A 123 10.83 -9.92 6.06
C THR A 123 11.02 -9.86 7.55
N VAL A 124 12.18 -9.40 7.98
CA VAL A 124 12.57 -9.34 9.38
C VAL A 124 13.08 -7.96 9.77
N SER A 125 12.85 -7.59 11.03
CA SER A 125 13.43 -6.42 11.67
C SER A 125 14.47 -6.88 12.69
N TRP A 126 15.62 -6.25 12.69
CA TRP A 126 16.66 -6.42 13.71
C TRP A 126 16.65 -5.16 14.56
N TYR A 127 16.11 -5.26 15.76
CA TYR A 127 16.03 -4.17 16.73
C TYR A 127 17.34 -4.06 17.47
N ASP A 128 17.64 -2.88 17.95
CA ASP A 128 18.83 -2.55 18.72
C ASP A 128 20.12 -3.01 18.04
N ASP A 129 21.21 -2.36 18.17
CA ASP A 129 22.56 -2.67 17.72
C ASP A 129 22.73 -3.60 16.50
N ALA A 130 21.86 -3.45 15.49
CA ALA A 130 21.96 -4.26 14.27
C ALA A 130 23.31 -4.00 13.58
N PRO A 131 24.08 -5.05 13.26
CA PRO A 131 25.34 -4.87 12.54
C PRO A 131 25.08 -4.33 11.13
N PRO A 132 26.10 -3.73 10.46
CA PRO A 132 25.94 -3.22 9.12
C PRO A 132 25.62 -4.35 8.13
N LEU A 133 24.34 -4.45 7.75
CA LEU A 133 23.83 -5.45 6.83
C LEU A 133 24.13 -5.04 5.38
N ARG A 134 24.72 -5.96 4.60
CA ARG A 134 25.02 -5.72 3.19
C ARG A 134 24.15 -6.61 2.29
N PRO A 135 23.71 -6.13 1.13
CA PRO A 135 23.01 -6.95 0.15
C PRO A 135 23.79 -8.20 -0.21
N CYS A 136 23.09 -9.31 -0.37
CA CYS A 136 23.66 -10.62 -0.74
C CYS A 136 24.71 -11.18 0.24
N SER A 137 24.78 -10.64 1.46
CA SER A 137 25.51 -11.32 2.54
C SER A 137 24.67 -12.48 3.06
N ARG A 138 25.37 -13.55 3.42
CA ARG A 138 24.78 -14.76 3.94
C ARG A 138 24.86 -14.75 5.46
N TRP A 139 23.77 -15.09 6.13
CA TRP A 139 23.67 -15.02 7.59
C TRP A 139 23.04 -16.28 8.16
N ARG A 140 23.47 -16.65 9.38
CA ARG A 140 22.75 -17.52 10.28
C ARG A 140 22.10 -16.62 11.33
N LEU A 141 20.77 -16.73 11.47
CA LEU A 141 19.98 -15.86 12.33
C LEU A 141 18.96 -16.67 13.12
N SER A 142 18.78 -16.34 14.38
CA SER A 142 17.69 -16.79 15.21
C SER A 142 16.50 -15.83 15.03
N LEU A 143 15.40 -16.32 14.49
CA LEU A 143 14.26 -15.51 14.05
C LEU A 143 12.98 -15.96 14.74
N ARG A 144 12.22 -15.03 15.32
CA ARG A 144 10.84 -15.27 15.71
C ARG A 144 9.91 -14.89 14.57
N LEU A 145 9.21 -15.87 14.02
CA LEU A 145 8.44 -15.71 12.78
C LEU A 145 6.94 -15.85 13.02
N LYS A 146 6.17 -15.10 12.23
CA LYS A 146 4.71 -15.19 12.12
C LYS A 146 4.28 -15.09 10.66
N ARG A 147 3.07 -15.52 10.35
CA ARG A 147 2.48 -15.31 9.02
C ARG A 147 2.34 -13.81 8.73
N PRO A 148 2.45 -13.40 7.46
CA PRO A 148 2.13 -12.03 7.08
C PRO A 148 0.66 -11.74 7.44
N ARG A 149 0.44 -10.83 8.37
CA ARG A 149 -0.89 -10.35 8.75
C ARG A 149 -0.84 -8.84 8.89
N GLY A 150 -1.78 -8.18 8.24
CA GLY A 150 -1.89 -6.73 8.23
C GLY A 150 -3.04 -6.21 9.06
N LEU A 151 -2.99 -4.92 9.33
CA LEU A 151 -4.13 -4.13 9.78
C LEU A 151 -5.14 -4.06 8.64
N LEU A 152 -6.42 -4.16 8.96
CA LEU A 152 -7.45 -4.19 7.93
C LEU A 152 -8.61 -3.25 8.26
N ASP A 153 -8.58 -2.08 7.60
CA ASP A 153 -9.46 -0.96 7.84
C ASP A 153 -10.05 -0.42 6.53
N PRO A 154 -11.15 0.35 6.57
CA PRO A 154 -11.59 1.13 5.43
C PRO A 154 -10.46 2.04 4.92
N GLY A 155 -10.17 1.99 3.62
CA GLY A 155 -9.09 2.81 3.02
C GLY A 155 -7.66 2.43 3.40
N GLY A 156 -7.45 1.52 4.35
CA GLY A 156 -6.15 1.04 4.78
C GLY A 156 -5.41 0.24 3.70
N ALA A 157 -4.08 0.22 3.78
CA ALA A 157 -3.24 -0.55 2.87
C ALA A 157 -3.32 -2.05 3.18
N ASP A 158 -3.58 -2.87 2.15
CA ASP A 158 -3.59 -4.34 2.26
C ASP A 158 -2.18 -4.91 2.24
N SER A 159 -1.57 -5.00 3.42
CA SER A 159 -0.22 -5.54 3.56
C SER A 159 -0.14 -7.06 3.33
N GLU A 160 -1.23 -7.81 3.50
CA GLU A 160 -1.30 -9.24 3.21
C GLU A 160 -1.28 -9.49 1.70
N ARG A 161 -1.99 -8.66 0.91
CA ARG A 161 -1.88 -8.62 -0.55
C ARG A 161 -0.47 -8.28 -0.99
N SER A 162 0.13 -7.24 -0.41
CA SER A 162 1.49 -6.81 -0.73
C SER A 162 2.54 -7.88 -0.40
N ALA A 163 2.35 -8.65 0.69
CA ALA A 163 3.21 -9.78 1.03
C ALA A 163 3.07 -10.92 -0.01
N LEU A 164 1.84 -11.23 -0.46
CA LEU A 164 1.59 -12.20 -1.52
C LEU A 164 2.27 -11.80 -2.83
N GLU A 165 2.11 -10.54 -3.26
CA GLU A 165 2.73 -9.99 -4.46
C GLU A 165 4.26 -10.11 -4.45
N ARG A 166 4.88 -9.92 -3.27
CA ARG A 166 6.34 -9.98 -3.09
C ARG A 166 6.87 -11.37 -2.76
N GLY A 167 6.00 -12.36 -2.61
CA GLY A 167 6.36 -13.73 -2.24
C GLY A 167 6.93 -13.83 -0.81
N ILE A 168 6.45 -12.99 0.11
CA ILE A 168 6.81 -13.02 1.52
C ILE A 168 6.00 -14.12 2.21
N VAL A 169 6.70 -15.14 2.71
CA VAL A 169 6.09 -16.31 3.35
C VAL A 169 5.94 -16.16 4.87
N ALA A 170 6.76 -15.33 5.49
CA ALA A 170 6.69 -15.00 6.90
C ALA A 170 7.26 -13.60 7.17
N THR A 171 6.85 -13.02 8.31
CA THR A 171 7.41 -11.78 8.86
C THR A 171 7.85 -12.03 10.29
N GLY A 172 8.81 -11.27 10.79
CA GLY A 172 9.26 -11.43 12.18
C GLY A 172 10.40 -10.52 12.56
N TYR A 173 11.14 -10.94 13.56
CA TYR A 173 12.29 -10.17 14.04
C TYR A 173 13.43 -11.11 14.47
N VAL A 174 14.64 -10.55 14.45
CA VAL A 174 15.85 -11.24 14.91
C VAL A 174 15.82 -11.30 16.44
N ARG A 175 16.07 -12.48 16.99
CA ARG A 175 16.21 -12.69 18.45
C ARG A 175 17.63 -12.29 18.85
N ASP A 176 17.76 -11.81 20.06
CA ASP A 176 19.07 -11.67 20.71
C ASP A 176 19.61 -13.09 20.96
N ASP A 177 20.62 -13.48 20.16
CA ASP A 177 21.22 -14.80 20.18
C ASP A 177 22.70 -14.66 19.77
N PRO A 178 23.64 -15.13 20.60
CA PRO A 178 25.08 -15.03 20.30
C PRO A 178 25.50 -15.80 19.01
N ASP A 179 24.69 -16.73 18.57
CA ASP A 179 24.91 -17.50 17.34
C ASP A 179 24.52 -16.74 16.05
N ASN A 180 23.96 -15.53 16.16
CA ASN A 180 23.70 -14.67 15.00
C ASN A 180 25.01 -14.22 14.37
N ALA A 181 25.33 -14.75 13.21
CA ALA A 181 26.63 -14.50 12.60
C ALA A 181 26.57 -14.43 11.07
N PRO A 182 27.41 -13.58 10.43
CA PRO A 182 27.61 -13.62 9.01
C PRO A 182 28.35 -14.91 8.63
N LEU A 183 27.93 -15.52 7.53
CA LEU A 183 28.56 -16.71 6.98
C LEU A 183 29.43 -16.36 5.77
N ALA A 184 30.50 -17.12 5.57
CA ALA A 184 31.33 -17.01 4.37
C ALA A 184 30.54 -17.38 3.10
N GLY A 185 30.99 -16.88 1.92
CA GLY A 185 30.37 -17.23 0.64
C GLY A 185 29.37 -16.23 0.12
N ALA A 186 29.55 -14.95 0.43
CA ALA A 186 28.75 -13.88 -0.19
C ALA A 186 28.86 -13.93 -1.72
N ARG A 187 27.75 -14.25 -2.39
CA ARG A 187 27.68 -14.33 -3.86
C ARG A 187 27.73 -12.93 -4.49
N TRP A 188 28.29 -12.83 -5.69
CA TRP A 188 28.11 -11.64 -6.50
C TRP A 188 26.62 -11.49 -6.87
N CYS A 189 26.09 -10.28 -6.79
CA CYS A 189 24.70 -9.98 -7.15
C CYS A 189 24.55 -8.53 -7.56
N VAL A 190 23.46 -8.25 -8.27
CA VAL A 190 23.15 -6.91 -8.76
C VAL A 190 22.94 -5.92 -7.60
N ASP A 191 22.35 -6.34 -6.49
CA ASP A 191 22.07 -5.46 -5.35
C ASP A 191 23.34 -4.92 -4.67
N ARG A 192 24.47 -5.64 -4.75
CA ARG A 192 25.77 -5.10 -4.35
C ARG A 192 26.23 -3.96 -5.25
N VAL A 193 26.01 -4.08 -6.56
CA VAL A 193 26.33 -3.02 -7.50
C VAL A 193 25.42 -1.82 -7.23
N ARG A 194 24.13 -2.04 -7.01
CA ARG A 194 23.17 -1.00 -6.63
C ARG A 194 23.61 -0.25 -5.37
N ASP A 195 23.97 -0.98 -4.32
CA ASP A 195 24.44 -0.41 -3.06
C ASP A 195 25.79 0.33 -3.21
N ALA A 196 26.71 -0.20 -4.02
CA ALA A 196 27.97 0.48 -4.32
C ALA A 196 27.76 1.80 -5.08
N VAL A 197 26.87 1.81 -6.08
CA VAL A 197 26.48 3.01 -6.82
C VAL A 197 25.81 4.01 -5.88
N ALA A 198 24.87 3.58 -5.07
CA ALA A 198 24.17 4.45 -4.11
C ALA A 198 25.16 5.13 -3.15
N ARG A 199 26.10 4.37 -2.58
CA ARG A 199 27.18 4.93 -1.74
C ARG A 199 28.10 5.85 -2.53
N GLY A 200 28.41 5.53 -3.78
CA GLY A 200 29.22 6.35 -4.67
C GLY A 200 28.60 7.72 -4.95
N ILE A 201 27.26 7.77 -5.14
CA ILE A 201 26.49 9.01 -5.29
C ILE A 201 26.51 9.78 -3.98
N ALA A 202 26.19 9.16 -2.85
CA ALA A 202 26.18 9.80 -1.53
C ALA A 202 27.52 10.42 -1.13
N ALA A 203 28.65 9.83 -1.55
CA ALA A 203 29.98 10.34 -1.27
C ALA A 203 30.33 11.60 -2.10
N ARG A 204 29.59 11.90 -3.18
CA ARG A 204 29.90 13.01 -4.12
C ARG A 204 28.88 14.12 -4.14
N VAL A 205 27.63 13.82 -3.75
CA VAL A 205 26.54 14.79 -3.63
C VAL A 205 26.45 15.21 -2.16
N ARG A 206 26.67 16.49 -1.87
CA ARG A 206 26.75 17.00 -0.49
C ARG A 206 25.41 16.99 0.22
N ASP A 207 24.37 17.36 -0.49
CA ASP A 207 23.01 17.37 0.05
C ASP A 207 22.47 15.94 0.11
N ARG A 208 21.96 15.53 1.28
CA ARG A 208 21.48 14.17 1.52
C ARG A 208 20.19 13.87 0.76
N HIS A 209 19.29 14.84 0.67
CA HIS A 209 18.03 14.71 -0.04
C HIS A 209 18.26 14.62 -1.56
N ASP A 210 19.10 15.54 -2.13
CA ASP A 210 19.47 15.48 -3.54
C ASP A 210 20.14 14.14 -3.90
N ALA A 211 21.03 13.64 -3.02
CA ALA A 211 21.64 12.32 -3.19
C ALA A 211 20.61 11.20 -3.21
N ALA A 212 19.61 11.22 -2.30
CA ALA A 212 18.54 10.25 -2.24
C ALA A 212 17.67 10.27 -3.51
N LEU A 213 17.34 11.45 -4.05
CA LEU A 213 16.64 11.56 -5.32
C LEU A 213 17.43 10.94 -6.47
N LEU A 214 18.73 11.23 -6.58
CA LEU A 214 19.56 10.63 -7.63
C LEU A 214 19.71 9.11 -7.47
N GLN A 215 19.81 8.60 -6.25
CA GLN A 215 19.82 7.16 -5.97
C GLN A 215 18.51 6.50 -6.41
N ALA A 216 17.38 7.13 -6.14
CA ALA A 216 16.06 6.65 -6.57
C ALA A 216 15.97 6.61 -8.11
N PHE A 217 16.43 7.64 -8.81
CA PHE A 217 16.36 7.71 -10.28
C PHE A 217 17.37 6.82 -11.01
N THR A 218 18.50 6.47 -10.39
CA THR A 218 19.56 5.67 -11.03
C THR A 218 19.44 4.17 -10.75
N VAL A 219 19.34 3.80 -9.49
CA VAL A 219 19.34 2.39 -9.05
C VAL A 219 18.09 1.96 -8.29
N GLY A 220 17.06 2.81 -8.25
CA GLY A 220 15.80 2.54 -7.56
C GLY A 220 15.96 2.42 -6.04
N ASP A 221 16.97 3.06 -5.47
CA ASP A 221 17.20 3.08 -4.03
C ASP A 221 16.46 4.27 -3.40
N THR A 222 15.36 3.97 -2.73
CA THR A 222 14.50 4.97 -2.08
C THR A 222 14.71 5.06 -0.57
N ARG A 223 15.74 4.39 -0.02
CA ARG A 223 16.01 4.35 1.43
C ARG A 223 16.29 5.71 2.06
N GLY A 224 16.86 6.63 1.28
CA GLY A 224 17.16 7.99 1.72
C GLY A 224 15.97 8.95 1.70
N LEU A 225 14.83 8.56 1.10
CA LEU A 225 13.64 9.40 1.02
C LEU A 225 12.80 9.25 2.29
N GLN A 226 12.34 10.38 2.81
CA GLN A 226 11.51 10.45 4.01
C GLN A 226 10.02 10.40 3.66
N GLN A 227 9.17 10.28 4.68
CA GLN A 227 7.72 10.25 4.53
C GLN A 227 7.19 11.57 3.93
N GLN A 228 7.79 12.70 4.27
CA GLN A 228 7.46 14.01 3.69
C GLN A 228 7.72 14.05 2.18
N ASP A 229 8.81 13.43 1.69
CA ASP A 229 9.10 13.36 0.26
C ASP A 229 8.01 12.60 -0.50
N TRP A 230 7.54 11.50 0.08
CA TRP A 230 6.43 10.75 -0.48
C TRP A 230 5.11 11.53 -0.43
N ALA A 231 4.89 12.38 0.58
CA ALA A 231 3.71 13.25 0.65
C ALA A 231 3.75 14.31 -0.47
N VAL A 232 4.89 15.00 -0.67
CA VAL A 232 5.11 15.94 -1.78
C VAL A 232 4.91 15.24 -3.14
N ALA A 233 5.45 14.04 -3.31
CA ALA A 233 5.31 13.28 -4.54
C ALA A 233 3.85 12.88 -4.82
N ARG A 234 3.09 12.48 -3.79
CA ARG A 234 1.66 12.17 -3.91
C ARG A 234 0.84 13.42 -4.24
N ALA A 235 1.10 14.53 -3.55
CA ALA A 235 0.43 15.81 -3.77
C ALA A 235 0.57 16.32 -5.20
N ASN A 236 1.69 16.03 -5.84
CA ASN A 236 1.99 16.37 -7.22
C ASN A 236 1.68 15.26 -8.23
N GLY A 237 1.21 14.10 -7.80
CA GLY A 237 0.97 12.95 -8.68
C GLY A 237 2.23 12.41 -9.37
N VAL A 238 3.43 12.71 -8.83
CA VAL A 238 4.73 12.33 -9.42
C VAL A 238 5.39 11.11 -8.75
N SER A 239 4.72 10.45 -7.81
CA SER A 239 5.25 9.25 -7.13
C SER A 239 5.73 8.16 -8.11
N HIS A 240 5.11 8.07 -9.29
CA HIS A 240 5.49 7.15 -10.34
C HIS A 240 6.82 7.49 -11.04
N LEU A 241 7.35 8.70 -10.88
CA LEU A 241 8.67 9.11 -11.40
C LEU A 241 9.79 8.74 -10.42
N ILE A 242 9.53 8.77 -9.11
CA ILE A 242 10.51 8.38 -8.08
C ILE A 242 10.81 6.87 -8.19
N ALA A 243 9.78 6.06 -8.37
CA ALA A 243 9.98 4.67 -8.78
C ALA A 243 10.44 4.66 -10.26
N ILE A 244 11.56 4.01 -10.57
CA ILE A 244 12.05 3.95 -11.94
C ILE A 244 10.92 3.50 -12.87
N SER A 245 10.50 4.40 -13.75
CA SER A 245 9.34 4.19 -14.63
C SER A 245 9.69 3.38 -15.87
N GLY A 246 8.68 2.78 -16.49
CA GLY A 246 8.85 2.15 -17.78
C GLY A 246 9.35 3.10 -18.87
N PHE A 247 9.04 4.40 -18.77
CA PHE A 247 9.54 5.42 -19.69
C PHE A 247 11.07 5.56 -19.61
N HIS A 248 11.65 5.53 -18.42
CA HIS A 248 13.10 5.57 -18.23
C HIS A 248 13.80 4.36 -18.88
N VAL A 249 13.19 3.17 -18.77
CA VAL A 249 13.69 1.96 -19.46
C VAL A 249 13.56 2.11 -20.98
N GLY A 250 12.51 2.75 -21.45
CA GLY A 250 12.33 3.09 -22.87
C GLY A 250 13.43 4.04 -23.39
N VAL A 251 13.76 5.08 -22.63
CA VAL A 251 14.86 6.02 -22.96
C VAL A 251 16.20 5.28 -22.97
N ALA A 252 16.46 4.41 -22.01
CA ALA A 252 17.66 3.58 -22.00
C ALA A 252 17.74 2.64 -23.23
N ALA A 253 16.60 2.07 -23.65
CA ALA A 253 16.54 1.26 -24.87
C ALA A 253 16.86 2.08 -26.12
N VAL A 254 16.37 3.32 -26.23
CA VAL A 254 16.72 4.24 -27.32
C VAL A 254 18.22 4.54 -27.33
N PHE A 255 18.81 4.74 -26.16
CA PHE A 255 20.27 4.89 -26.05
C PHE A 255 21.02 3.65 -26.58
N GLY A 256 20.50 2.45 -26.29
CA GLY A 256 21.04 1.20 -26.88
C GLY A 256 20.97 1.17 -28.41
N VAL A 257 19.86 1.66 -28.99
CA VAL A 257 19.76 1.83 -30.46
C VAL A 257 20.82 2.78 -31.00
N TRP A 258 21.04 3.91 -30.30
CA TRP A 258 22.07 4.90 -30.70
C TRP A 258 23.47 4.32 -30.59
N LEU A 259 23.75 3.55 -29.56
CA LEU A 259 25.04 2.85 -29.42
C LEU A 259 25.29 1.88 -30.58
N ALA A 260 24.26 1.11 -30.98
CA ALA A 260 24.34 0.25 -32.15
C ALA A 260 24.62 1.07 -33.43
N LEU A 261 23.94 2.20 -33.62
CA LEU A 261 24.20 3.10 -34.79
C LEU A 261 25.63 3.62 -34.79
N LEU A 262 26.16 4.03 -33.62
CA LEU A 262 27.55 4.48 -33.51
C LEU A 262 28.53 3.37 -33.85
N VAL A 263 28.31 2.13 -33.38
CA VAL A 263 29.16 0.98 -33.68
C VAL A 263 29.15 0.72 -35.22
N TYR A 264 27.97 0.83 -35.87
CA TYR A 264 27.87 0.67 -37.33
C TYR A 264 28.49 1.84 -38.13
N ALA A 265 28.52 3.03 -37.56
CA ALA A 265 29.21 4.17 -38.14
C ALA A 265 30.73 3.97 -38.09
N LEU A 266 31.22 3.46 -36.95
CA LEU A 266 32.67 3.20 -36.73
C LEU A 266 33.14 1.92 -37.46
N TRP A 267 32.26 0.92 -37.59
CA TRP A 267 32.59 -0.35 -38.21
C TRP A 267 31.51 -0.82 -39.21
N PRO A 268 31.44 -0.22 -40.43
CA PRO A 268 30.41 -0.54 -41.42
C PRO A 268 30.37 -2.01 -41.85
N ARG A 269 31.53 -2.70 -41.84
CA ARG A 269 31.66 -4.12 -42.19
C ARG A 269 30.83 -5.05 -41.32
N LEU A 270 30.47 -4.62 -40.13
CA LEU A 270 29.59 -5.40 -39.24
C LEU A 270 28.23 -5.68 -39.90
N GLY A 271 27.78 -4.78 -40.80
CA GLY A 271 26.55 -4.94 -41.57
C GLY A 271 26.50 -6.15 -42.52
N LEU A 272 27.68 -6.71 -42.86
CA LEU A 272 27.77 -7.95 -43.65
C LEU A 272 27.43 -9.20 -42.84
N TRP A 273 27.64 -9.14 -41.54
CA TRP A 273 27.46 -10.28 -40.60
C TRP A 273 26.15 -10.20 -39.85
N LEU A 274 25.78 -9.01 -39.40
CA LEU A 274 24.59 -8.79 -38.57
C LEU A 274 23.75 -7.63 -39.18
N PRO A 275 22.49 -7.86 -39.57
CA PRO A 275 21.62 -6.81 -40.10
C PRO A 275 21.39 -5.71 -39.04
N ARG A 276 21.48 -4.43 -39.43
CA ARG A 276 21.29 -3.26 -38.57
C ARG A 276 20.04 -3.33 -37.69
N PRO A 277 18.83 -3.67 -38.19
CA PRO A 277 17.62 -3.72 -37.34
C PRO A 277 17.72 -4.75 -36.20
N GLN A 278 18.42 -5.87 -36.44
CA GLN A 278 18.61 -6.92 -35.43
C GLN A 278 19.62 -6.46 -34.36
N ALA A 279 20.73 -5.85 -34.77
CA ALA A 279 21.71 -5.28 -33.84
C ALA A 279 21.08 -4.17 -32.97
N GLN A 280 20.29 -3.28 -33.55
CA GLN A 280 19.58 -2.23 -32.83
C GLN A 280 18.59 -2.83 -31.83
N ALA A 281 17.83 -3.86 -32.24
CA ALA A 281 16.88 -4.55 -31.34
C ALA A 281 17.60 -5.26 -30.19
N ALA A 282 18.72 -5.94 -30.46
CA ALA A 282 19.55 -6.62 -29.46
C ALA A 282 20.19 -5.60 -28.48
N ALA A 283 20.75 -4.50 -28.98
CA ALA A 283 21.35 -3.45 -28.15
C ALA A 283 20.30 -2.75 -27.28
N ALA A 284 19.13 -2.43 -27.85
CA ALA A 284 18.01 -1.87 -27.07
C ALA A 284 17.58 -2.79 -25.95
N LEU A 285 17.43 -4.09 -26.23
CA LEU A 285 17.03 -5.08 -25.23
C LEU A 285 18.11 -5.27 -24.16
N LEU A 286 19.38 -5.32 -24.55
CA LEU A 286 20.51 -5.46 -23.62
C LEU A 286 20.60 -4.28 -22.66
N VAL A 287 20.56 -3.05 -23.16
CA VAL A 287 20.64 -1.84 -22.33
C VAL A 287 19.40 -1.73 -21.44
N ALA A 288 18.20 -2.00 -21.95
CA ALA A 288 16.99 -2.03 -21.16
C ALA A 288 17.04 -3.10 -20.05
N ALA A 289 17.56 -4.30 -20.33
CA ALA A 289 17.70 -5.38 -19.36
C ALA A 289 18.73 -5.01 -18.27
N THR A 290 19.86 -4.44 -18.66
CA THR A 290 20.89 -3.98 -17.72
C THR A 290 20.35 -2.90 -16.79
N TYR A 291 19.64 -1.90 -17.33
CA TYR A 291 19.05 -0.85 -16.52
C TYR A 291 17.90 -1.38 -15.64
N SER A 292 17.08 -2.29 -16.13
CA SER A 292 16.05 -2.94 -15.32
C SER A 292 16.63 -3.76 -14.18
N ALA A 293 17.78 -4.42 -14.39
CA ALA A 293 18.50 -5.12 -13.33
C ALA A 293 19.04 -4.15 -12.26
N LEU A 294 19.68 -3.05 -12.69
CA LEU A 294 20.15 -2.00 -11.77
C LEU A 294 18.97 -1.30 -11.04
N ALA A 295 17.80 -1.26 -11.64
CA ALA A 295 16.55 -0.79 -11.01
C ALA A 295 15.93 -1.83 -10.05
N GLY A 296 16.53 -2.99 -9.85
CA GLY A 296 16.03 -4.06 -8.97
C GLY A 296 14.86 -4.85 -9.54
N PHE A 297 14.68 -4.88 -10.86
CA PHE A 297 13.57 -5.58 -11.55
C PHE A 297 12.18 -5.24 -10.99
N GLY A 298 11.94 -3.98 -10.65
CA GLY A 298 10.62 -3.50 -10.27
C GLY A 298 9.56 -3.84 -11.33
N LEU A 299 8.31 -4.09 -10.93
CA LEU A 299 7.22 -4.43 -11.86
C LEU A 299 7.10 -3.50 -13.09
N PRO A 300 7.24 -2.15 -12.97
CA PRO A 300 7.19 -1.26 -14.12
C PRO A 300 8.31 -1.52 -15.13
N THR A 301 9.52 -1.80 -14.64
CA THR A 301 10.70 -2.01 -15.48
C THR A 301 10.65 -3.36 -16.21
N VAL A 302 10.23 -4.43 -15.51
CA VAL A 302 10.06 -5.78 -16.10
C VAL A 302 9.01 -5.76 -17.22
N ARG A 303 7.89 -5.07 -17.01
CA ARG A 303 6.85 -4.96 -18.06
C ARG A 303 7.37 -4.27 -19.30
N THR A 304 8.05 -3.15 -19.14
CA THR A 304 8.61 -2.41 -20.28
C THR A 304 9.68 -3.23 -20.97
N LEU A 305 10.51 -3.94 -20.23
CA LEU A 305 11.51 -4.87 -20.79
C LEU A 305 10.83 -5.96 -21.63
N LEU A 306 9.75 -6.57 -21.15
CA LEU A 306 8.98 -7.56 -21.92
C LEU A 306 8.32 -6.96 -23.16
N MET A 307 7.79 -5.75 -23.07
CA MET A 307 7.23 -5.05 -24.23
C MET A 307 8.33 -4.77 -25.29
N ILE A 308 9.51 -4.32 -24.87
CA ILE A 308 10.66 -4.13 -25.75
C ILE A 308 11.09 -5.46 -26.38
N ALA A 309 11.13 -6.54 -25.58
CA ALA A 309 11.48 -7.88 -26.08
C ALA A 309 10.49 -8.37 -27.15
N VAL A 310 9.18 -8.19 -26.94
CA VAL A 310 8.14 -8.53 -27.92
C VAL A 310 8.34 -7.75 -29.23
N VAL A 311 8.59 -6.43 -29.13
CA VAL A 311 8.85 -5.59 -30.33
C VAL A 311 10.14 -6.00 -31.02
N ALA A 312 11.20 -6.29 -30.26
CA ALA A 312 12.48 -6.76 -30.80
C ALA A 312 12.32 -8.10 -31.56
N LEU A 313 11.61 -9.07 -30.96
CA LEU A 313 11.31 -10.36 -31.58
C LEU A 313 10.47 -10.21 -32.87
N ALA A 314 9.46 -9.32 -32.84
CA ALA A 314 8.63 -9.03 -34.02
C ALA A 314 9.48 -8.46 -35.16
N ARG A 315 10.40 -7.53 -34.84
CA ARG A 315 11.35 -6.97 -35.84
C ARG A 315 12.33 -8.03 -36.37
N CYS A 316 12.85 -8.89 -35.48
CA CYS A 316 13.77 -9.96 -35.89
C CYS A 316 13.08 -11.02 -36.77
N SER A 317 11.81 -11.33 -36.49
CA SER A 317 11.02 -12.32 -37.25
C SER A 317 10.39 -11.76 -38.55
N ARG A 318 10.66 -10.50 -38.91
CA ARG A 318 10.08 -9.79 -40.04
C ARG A 318 8.54 -9.82 -40.09
N ARG A 319 7.89 -10.08 -38.98
CA ARG A 319 6.42 -10.06 -38.85
C ARG A 319 5.99 -8.68 -38.38
N GLY A 320 5.15 -8.01 -39.19
CA GLY A 320 4.50 -6.78 -38.74
C GLY A 320 3.58 -7.11 -37.56
N SER A 321 3.75 -6.42 -36.44
CA SER A 321 2.83 -6.47 -35.30
C SER A 321 2.24 -5.08 -35.06
N SER A 322 0.93 -5.01 -34.85
CA SER A 322 0.32 -3.77 -34.40
C SER A 322 0.69 -3.48 -32.93
N GLY A 323 0.62 -2.21 -32.53
CA GLY A 323 0.85 -1.83 -31.11
C GLY A 323 -0.06 -2.61 -30.14
N ALA A 324 -1.34 -2.80 -30.50
CA ALA A 324 -2.29 -3.58 -29.72
C ALA A 324 -1.89 -5.06 -29.59
N GLN A 325 -1.37 -5.67 -30.67
CA GLN A 325 -0.85 -7.04 -30.60
C GLN A 325 0.39 -7.14 -29.71
N SER A 326 1.30 -6.17 -29.79
CA SER A 326 2.50 -6.14 -28.95
C SER A 326 2.14 -5.99 -27.47
N LEU A 327 1.18 -5.11 -27.16
CA LEU A 327 0.67 -4.94 -25.80
C LEU A 327 0.00 -6.21 -25.25
N ALA A 328 -0.82 -6.87 -26.09
CA ALA A 328 -1.50 -8.12 -25.76
C ALA A 328 -0.50 -9.27 -25.50
N LEU A 329 0.53 -9.40 -26.35
CA LEU A 329 1.56 -10.42 -26.16
C LEU A 329 2.39 -10.18 -24.89
N ALA A 330 2.72 -8.92 -24.59
CA ALA A 330 3.39 -8.56 -23.35
C ALA A 330 2.51 -8.88 -22.13
N MET A 331 1.20 -8.62 -22.18
CA MET A 331 0.24 -8.98 -21.13
C MET A 331 0.19 -10.50 -20.94
N ILE A 332 0.07 -11.28 -22.00
CA ILE A 332 0.10 -12.75 -21.93
C ILE A 332 1.41 -13.22 -21.28
N ALA A 333 2.56 -12.69 -21.70
CA ALA A 333 3.86 -13.08 -21.16
C ALA A 333 3.96 -12.81 -19.65
N ILE A 334 3.49 -11.65 -19.20
CA ILE A 334 3.48 -11.30 -17.76
C ILE A 334 2.55 -12.22 -16.98
N LEU A 335 1.30 -12.43 -17.47
CA LEU A 335 0.32 -13.26 -16.75
C LEU A 335 0.71 -14.75 -16.72
N LEU A 336 1.45 -15.22 -17.72
CA LEU A 336 2.04 -16.57 -17.72
C LEU A 336 3.20 -16.69 -16.74
N ALA A 337 4.04 -15.65 -16.64
CA ALA A 337 5.14 -15.62 -15.68
C ALA A 337 4.63 -15.45 -14.24
N ASP A 338 3.75 -14.50 -14.04
CA ASP A 338 3.17 -14.20 -12.72
C ASP A 338 1.72 -13.68 -12.84
N PRO A 339 0.71 -14.55 -12.62
CA PRO A 339 -0.70 -14.14 -12.65
C PRO A 339 -1.08 -13.24 -11.45
N LEU A 340 -0.28 -13.21 -10.37
CA LEU A 340 -0.51 -12.35 -9.20
C LEU A 340 -0.14 -10.88 -9.49
N ALA A 341 0.55 -10.59 -10.59
CA ALA A 341 0.88 -9.24 -11.00
C ALA A 341 -0.35 -8.32 -11.16
N VAL A 342 -1.55 -8.88 -11.39
CA VAL A 342 -2.82 -8.11 -11.44
C VAL A 342 -3.22 -7.49 -10.09
N LEU A 343 -2.64 -7.94 -8.98
CA LEU A 343 -2.87 -7.37 -7.66
C LEU A 343 -2.18 -6.01 -7.50
N ALA A 344 -1.11 -5.76 -8.25
CA ALA A 344 -0.35 -4.52 -8.19
C ALA A 344 -1.03 -3.39 -8.98
N ALA A 345 -1.23 -2.22 -8.34
CA ALA A 345 -1.77 -1.03 -9.00
C ALA A 345 -0.97 -0.66 -10.25
N GLY A 346 0.34 -0.80 -10.19
CA GLY A 346 1.23 -0.51 -11.31
C GLY A 346 0.94 -1.36 -12.56
N PHE A 347 0.44 -2.59 -12.46
CA PHE A 347 0.01 -3.38 -13.62
C PHE A 347 -1.08 -2.64 -14.41
N TRP A 348 -2.12 -2.21 -13.73
CA TRP A 348 -3.27 -1.54 -14.33
C TRP A 348 -2.93 -0.18 -14.91
N LEU A 349 -2.28 0.66 -14.11
CA LEU A 349 -1.91 2.02 -14.55
C LEU A 349 -1.01 2.00 -15.78
N SER A 350 -0.11 1.02 -15.89
CA SER A 350 0.78 0.91 -17.05
C SER A 350 0.05 0.39 -18.30
N PHE A 351 -0.68 -0.74 -18.19
CA PHE A 351 -1.35 -1.31 -19.37
C PHE A 351 -2.47 -0.40 -19.88
N VAL A 352 -3.28 0.14 -18.99
CA VAL A 352 -4.38 1.05 -19.34
C VAL A 352 -3.81 2.36 -19.91
N GLY A 353 -2.79 2.93 -19.25
CA GLY A 353 -2.15 4.15 -19.72
C GLY A 353 -1.55 4.01 -21.12
N VAL A 354 -0.78 2.95 -21.37
CA VAL A 354 -0.21 2.69 -22.72
C VAL A 354 -1.30 2.44 -23.75
N ALA A 355 -2.37 1.71 -23.41
CA ALA A 355 -3.50 1.48 -24.30
C ALA A 355 -4.17 2.81 -24.70
N PHE A 356 -4.45 3.70 -23.76
CA PHE A 356 -5.03 5.01 -24.04
C PHE A 356 -4.09 5.90 -24.86
N LEU A 357 -2.79 5.91 -24.56
CA LEU A 357 -1.82 6.66 -25.36
C LEU A 357 -1.79 6.16 -26.81
N MET A 358 -1.78 4.83 -27.02
CA MET A 358 -1.78 4.25 -28.37
C MET A 358 -3.06 4.53 -29.14
N LEU A 359 -4.21 4.59 -28.47
CA LEU A 359 -5.51 4.84 -29.10
C LEU A 359 -5.72 6.31 -29.45
N CYS A 360 -5.25 7.22 -28.60
CA CYS A 360 -5.65 8.61 -28.61
C CYS A 360 -4.55 9.57 -29.07
N LEU A 361 -3.27 9.23 -28.83
CA LEU A 361 -2.15 10.09 -29.17
C LEU A 361 -1.67 9.75 -30.59
N GLN A 362 -1.99 10.63 -31.53
CA GLN A 362 -1.46 10.57 -32.88
C GLN A 362 -0.47 11.72 -33.09
N SER A 363 0.76 11.39 -33.49
CA SER A 363 1.73 12.43 -33.82
C SER A 363 1.24 13.25 -35.02
N ARG A 364 1.11 14.57 -34.81
CA ARG A 364 0.49 15.49 -35.77
C ARG A 364 1.45 16.51 -36.37
N GLY A 365 2.75 16.37 -36.17
CA GLY A 365 3.68 17.33 -36.67
C GLY A 365 5.12 17.14 -36.22
N ARG A 366 5.99 18.06 -36.62
CA ARG A 366 7.40 18.15 -36.22
C ARG A 366 7.66 19.51 -35.58
N GLY A 367 8.59 19.58 -34.64
CA GLY A 367 9.03 20.80 -33.98
C GLY A 367 8.43 21.00 -32.57
N LEU A 368 8.89 22.05 -31.89
CA LEU A 368 8.60 22.31 -30.48
C LEU A 368 7.10 22.50 -30.18
N ARG A 369 6.36 23.17 -31.07
CA ARG A 369 4.91 23.38 -30.88
C ARG A 369 4.13 22.04 -30.91
N ALA A 370 4.49 21.14 -31.83
CA ALA A 370 3.87 19.82 -31.91
C ALA A 370 4.21 19.01 -30.67
N PHE A 371 5.46 19.01 -30.23
CA PHE A 371 5.90 18.35 -28.99
C PHE A 371 5.15 18.85 -27.76
N LEU A 372 5.05 20.19 -27.56
CA LEU A 372 4.33 20.74 -26.43
C LEU A 372 2.84 20.42 -26.45
N HIS A 373 2.23 20.43 -27.63
CA HIS A 373 0.82 20.04 -27.78
C HIS A 373 0.63 18.54 -27.45
N GLU A 374 1.48 17.67 -27.98
CA GLU A 374 1.40 16.22 -27.71
C GLU A 374 1.64 15.91 -26.25
N LEU A 375 2.60 16.60 -25.60
CA LEU A 375 2.87 16.46 -24.19
C LEU A 375 1.67 16.89 -23.34
N SER A 376 1.11 18.09 -23.60
CA SER A 376 -0.05 18.59 -22.86
C SER A 376 -1.30 17.73 -23.06
N ALA A 377 -1.56 17.33 -24.32
CA ALA A 377 -2.67 16.42 -24.64
C ALA A 377 -2.50 15.06 -23.99
N GLY A 378 -1.26 14.53 -23.97
CA GLY A 378 -0.92 13.28 -23.31
C GLY A 378 -1.13 13.34 -21.80
N GLN A 379 -0.70 14.42 -21.14
CA GLN A 379 -0.90 14.61 -19.69
C GLN A 379 -2.38 14.71 -19.32
N LEU A 380 -3.16 15.50 -20.05
CA LEU A 380 -4.59 15.62 -19.82
C LEU A 380 -5.31 14.27 -20.05
N LEU A 381 -4.97 13.57 -21.13
CA LEU A 381 -5.47 12.23 -21.42
C LEU A 381 -5.19 11.27 -20.27
N MET A 382 -3.94 11.21 -19.81
CA MET A 382 -3.52 10.31 -18.74
C MET A 382 -4.21 10.64 -17.42
N THR A 383 -4.37 11.94 -17.11
CA THR A 383 -5.07 12.39 -15.89
C THR A 383 -6.51 11.87 -15.88
N VAL A 384 -7.27 12.08 -16.97
CA VAL A 384 -8.69 11.67 -17.04
C VAL A 384 -8.84 10.16 -17.18
N ALA A 385 -8.04 9.52 -18.05
CA ALA A 385 -8.15 8.09 -18.32
C ALA A 385 -7.75 7.21 -17.13
N LEU A 386 -6.77 7.65 -16.33
CA LEU A 386 -6.29 6.89 -15.18
C LEU A 386 -6.98 7.30 -13.86
N LEU A 387 -7.75 8.40 -13.84
CA LEU A 387 -8.43 8.87 -12.62
C LEU A 387 -9.25 7.78 -11.92
N PRO A 388 -10.09 6.97 -12.62
CA PRO A 388 -10.86 5.92 -11.95
C PRO A 388 -9.97 4.89 -11.23
N LEU A 389 -8.88 4.47 -11.87
CA LEU A 389 -7.94 3.53 -11.30
C LEU A 389 -7.10 4.14 -10.17
N THR A 390 -6.72 5.41 -10.31
CA THR A 390 -5.97 6.12 -9.27
C THR A 390 -6.80 6.22 -7.99
N LEU A 391 -8.07 6.60 -8.10
CA LEU A 391 -8.99 6.65 -6.97
C LEU A 391 -9.29 5.26 -6.38
N TRP A 392 -9.43 4.23 -7.23
CA TRP A 392 -9.64 2.85 -6.77
C TRP A 392 -8.48 2.30 -5.94
N PHE A 393 -7.23 2.54 -6.37
CA PHE A 393 -6.05 1.96 -5.72
C PHE A 393 -5.52 2.81 -4.57
N PHE A 394 -5.65 4.13 -4.63
CA PHE A 394 -5.00 5.05 -3.70
C PHE A 394 -5.97 5.91 -2.89
N GLY A 395 -7.27 5.93 -3.23
CA GLY A 395 -8.28 6.75 -2.55
C GLY A 395 -8.06 8.26 -2.70
N GLN A 396 -7.07 8.68 -3.50
CA GLN A 396 -6.70 10.08 -3.67
C GLN A 396 -6.23 10.36 -5.10
N ALA A 397 -6.38 11.60 -5.52
CA ALA A 397 -5.84 12.13 -6.77
C ALA A 397 -5.26 13.53 -6.53
N SER A 398 -4.51 14.03 -7.48
CA SER A 398 -3.98 15.39 -7.49
C SER A 398 -4.47 16.13 -8.73
N LEU A 399 -5.18 17.25 -8.53
CA LEU A 399 -5.56 18.13 -9.63
C LEU A 399 -4.34 18.95 -10.11
N VAL A 400 -3.42 19.25 -9.20
CA VAL A 400 -2.15 19.93 -9.48
C VAL A 400 -1.22 19.01 -10.29
N GLY A 401 -1.39 17.70 -10.16
CA GLY A 401 -0.56 16.68 -10.80
C GLY A 401 -0.45 16.82 -12.32
N THR A 402 -1.48 17.32 -13.00
CA THR A 402 -1.43 17.55 -14.46
C THR A 402 -0.37 18.61 -14.80
N LEU A 403 -0.32 19.71 -14.05
CA LEU A 403 0.67 20.77 -14.23
C LEU A 403 2.06 20.33 -13.77
N SER A 404 2.13 19.68 -12.60
CA SER A 404 3.40 19.16 -12.08
C SER A 404 4.05 18.19 -13.05
N ASN A 405 3.28 17.27 -13.63
CA ASN A 405 3.80 16.29 -14.59
C ASN A 405 4.21 16.92 -15.92
N LEU A 406 3.60 18.04 -16.33
CA LEU A 406 3.98 18.76 -17.54
C LEU A 406 5.43 19.27 -17.45
N VAL A 407 5.89 19.62 -16.25
CA VAL A 407 7.26 20.05 -15.97
C VAL A 407 8.13 18.87 -15.53
N ALA A 408 7.65 18.07 -14.56
CA ALA A 408 8.46 17.06 -13.93
C ALA A 408 8.84 15.90 -14.89
N VAL A 409 7.91 15.46 -15.75
CA VAL A 409 8.20 14.35 -16.68
C VAL A 409 9.33 14.70 -17.65
N PRO A 410 9.31 15.84 -18.38
CA PRO A 410 10.43 16.21 -19.24
C PRO A 410 11.75 16.43 -18.48
N VAL A 411 11.73 17.14 -17.36
CA VAL A 411 12.96 17.47 -16.62
C VAL A 411 13.60 16.20 -16.05
N VAL A 412 12.82 15.31 -15.42
CA VAL A 412 13.35 14.04 -14.91
C VAL A 412 13.88 13.19 -16.06
N SER A 413 13.10 13.04 -17.13
CA SER A 413 13.40 12.05 -18.17
C SER A 413 14.50 12.47 -19.14
N PHE A 414 14.63 13.78 -19.42
CA PHE A 414 15.58 14.27 -20.42
C PHE A 414 16.76 15.05 -19.83
N ALA A 415 16.71 15.45 -18.56
CA ALA A 415 17.81 16.14 -17.90
C ALA A 415 18.37 15.34 -16.72
N ILE A 416 17.57 15.08 -15.69
CA ILE A 416 18.07 14.47 -14.45
C ILE A 416 18.54 13.04 -14.70
N VAL A 417 17.69 12.16 -15.24
CA VAL A 417 18.02 10.73 -15.42
C VAL A 417 19.20 10.51 -16.36
N PRO A 418 19.28 11.14 -17.54
CA PRO A 418 20.47 11.01 -18.40
C PRO A 418 21.76 11.47 -17.75
N CYS A 419 21.76 12.64 -17.07
CA CYS A 419 22.92 13.12 -16.33
C CYS A 419 23.29 12.20 -15.17
N ALA A 420 22.31 11.72 -14.42
CA ALA A 420 22.54 10.83 -13.28
C ALA A 420 23.09 9.45 -13.74
N LEU A 421 22.58 8.89 -14.85
CA LEU A 421 23.08 7.66 -15.46
C LEU A 421 24.49 7.83 -16.03
N LEU A 422 24.78 8.98 -16.65
CA LEU A 422 26.15 9.32 -17.09
C LEU A 422 27.09 9.43 -15.88
N GLY A 423 26.67 10.13 -14.83
CA GLY A 423 27.42 10.20 -13.58
C GLY A 423 27.65 8.81 -12.96
N MET A 424 26.67 7.94 -12.96
CA MET A 424 26.78 6.55 -12.52
C MET A 424 27.80 5.77 -13.36
N LEU A 425 27.77 5.90 -14.68
CA LEU A 425 28.74 5.25 -15.57
C LEU A 425 30.16 5.76 -15.29
N LEU A 426 30.33 7.05 -15.11
CA LEU A 426 31.62 7.69 -14.79
C LEU A 426 32.13 7.29 -13.39
N LEU A 427 31.28 6.92 -12.44
CA LEU A 427 31.74 6.36 -11.15
C LEU A 427 32.62 5.14 -11.34
N GLY A 428 32.34 4.30 -12.36
CA GLY A 428 33.12 3.12 -12.67
C GLY A 428 34.28 3.37 -13.62
N LEU A 429 34.16 4.32 -14.56
CA LEU A 429 35.15 4.53 -15.62
C LEU A 429 36.15 5.64 -15.30
N CYS A 430 35.69 6.76 -14.76
CA CYS A 430 36.50 7.95 -14.48
C CYS A 430 35.91 8.73 -13.28
N PRO A 431 36.15 8.27 -12.05
CA PRO A 431 35.57 8.86 -10.84
C PRO A 431 35.71 10.37 -10.66
N PRO A 432 36.81 11.04 -11.13
CA PRO A 432 36.93 12.48 -11.05
C PRO A 432 35.86 13.22 -11.89
N LEU A 433 35.50 12.69 -13.07
CA LEU A 433 34.47 13.28 -13.93
C LEU A 433 33.06 13.01 -13.45
N ALA A 434 32.86 12.00 -12.61
CA ALA A 434 31.54 11.71 -12.04
C ALA A 434 31.02 12.83 -11.13
N ALA A 435 31.90 13.47 -10.35
CA ALA A 435 31.51 14.49 -9.38
C ALA A 435 30.82 15.72 -10.02
N PRO A 436 31.36 16.38 -11.05
CA PRO A 436 30.69 17.52 -11.67
C PRO A 436 29.38 17.16 -12.38
N VAL A 437 29.31 15.95 -12.97
CA VAL A 437 28.08 15.48 -13.65
C VAL A 437 26.99 15.18 -12.63
N LEU A 438 27.31 14.49 -11.53
CA LEU A 438 26.36 14.24 -10.45
C LEU A 438 25.95 15.52 -9.74
N TRP A 439 26.86 16.46 -9.57
CA TRP A 439 26.53 17.79 -9.02
C TRP A 439 25.52 18.51 -9.91
N LEU A 440 25.71 18.51 -11.22
CA LEU A 440 24.75 19.13 -12.16
C LEU A 440 23.38 18.45 -12.06
N ALA A 441 23.34 17.11 -12.07
CA ALA A 441 22.09 16.36 -11.91
C ALA A 441 21.39 16.69 -10.59
N ALA A 442 22.15 16.79 -9.49
CA ALA A 442 21.65 17.15 -8.16
C ALA A 442 21.06 18.57 -8.15
N ARG A 443 21.74 19.55 -8.78
CA ARG A 443 21.21 20.93 -8.83
C ARG A 443 19.90 21.03 -9.62
N ILE A 444 19.78 20.28 -10.72
CA ILE A 444 18.53 20.24 -11.50
C ILE A 444 17.43 19.56 -10.67
N ALA A 445 17.75 18.44 -10.01
CA ALA A 445 16.80 17.72 -9.14
C ALA A 445 16.33 18.58 -7.96
N HIS A 446 17.25 19.30 -7.31
CA HIS A 446 16.95 20.25 -6.23
C HIS A 446 15.98 21.34 -6.68
N ALA A 447 16.27 22.02 -7.80
CA ALA A 447 15.41 23.09 -8.32
C ALA A 447 14.00 22.56 -8.67
N GLN A 448 13.93 21.36 -9.27
CA GLN A 448 12.65 20.72 -9.56
C GLN A 448 11.89 20.35 -8.28
N TRP A 449 12.60 19.80 -7.28
CA TRP A 449 11.96 19.39 -6.01
C TRP A 449 11.42 20.59 -5.25
N TRP A 450 12.18 21.69 -5.18
CA TRP A 450 11.71 22.94 -4.62
C TRP A 450 10.41 23.42 -5.27
N LEU A 451 10.31 23.34 -6.61
CA LEU A 451 9.07 23.68 -7.32
C LEU A 451 7.91 22.75 -6.91
N LEU A 452 8.15 21.44 -6.79
CA LEU A 452 7.13 20.48 -6.37
C LEU A 452 6.66 20.72 -4.94
N GLU A 453 7.55 21.11 -4.03
CA GLU A 453 7.20 21.52 -2.66
C GLU A 453 6.25 22.71 -2.65
N GLN A 454 6.55 23.75 -3.45
CA GLN A 454 5.64 24.88 -3.58
C GLN A 454 4.28 24.47 -4.16
N MET A 455 4.26 23.64 -5.19
CA MET A 455 3.03 23.15 -5.81
C MET A 455 2.22 22.21 -4.90
N ALA A 456 2.86 21.50 -3.97
CA ALA A 456 2.20 20.65 -2.99
C ALA A 456 1.31 21.43 -2.02
N THR A 457 1.55 22.73 -1.83
CA THR A 457 0.73 23.59 -0.97
C THR A 457 -0.49 24.18 -1.70
N TRP A 458 -0.62 23.98 -3.01
CA TRP A 458 -1.70 24.55 -3.78
C TRP A 458 -3.04 23.85 -3.51
N PRO A 459 -4.18 24.56 -3.60
CA PRO A 459 -5.50 23.94 -3.51
C PRO A 459 -5.67 22.85 -4.56
N GLY A 460 -6.18 21.67 -4.13
CA GLY A 460 -6.37 20.51 -5.00
C GLY A 460 -5.13 19.62 -5.18
N ALA A 461 -4.00 19.94 -4.55
CA ALA A 461 -2.86 19.01 -4.48
C ALA A 461 -3.23 17.71 -3.79
N HIS A 462 -4.04 17.80 -2.75
CA HIS A 462 -4.60 16.65 -2.03
C HIS A 462 -6.11 16.59 -2.25
N TRP A 463 -6.55 15.67 -3.10
CA TRP A 463 -7.96 15.43 -3.35
C TRP A 463 -8.30 13.99 -2.95
N TYR A 464 -8.82 13.85 -1.74
CA TYR A 464 -9.25 12.57 -1.18
C TYR A 464 -10.69 12.27 -1.56
N MET A 465 -10.95 11.00 -1.88
CA MET A 465 -12.27 10.53 -2.26
C MET A 465 -12.69 9.34 -1.39
N PRO A 466 -13.98 9.19 -1.15
CA PRO A 466 -14.53 8.01 -0.49
C PRO A 466 -14.13 6.72 -1.20
N ALA A 467 -14.16 5.59 -0.46
CA ALA A 467 -13.85 4.28 -1.03
C ALA A 467 -14.72 4.00 -2.26
N VAL A 468 -14.05 3.80 -3.40
CA VAL A 468 -14.70 3.62 -4.70
C VAL A 468 -15.44 2.28 -4.73
N GLN A 469 -16.72 2.31 -5.14
CA GLN A 469 -17.49 1.09 -5.34
C GLN A 469 -17.22 0.50 -6.74
N ALA A 470 -17.28 -0.84 -6.86
CA ALA A 470 -16.93 -1.52 -8.12
C ALA A 470 -17.78 -1.07 -9.32
N HIS A 471 -19.08 -0.78 -9.12
CA HIS A 471 -19.93 -0.27 -10.19
C HIS A 471 -19.55 1.15 -10.62
N SER A 472 -19.18 2.03 -9.68
CA SER A 472 -18.70 3.38 -9.99
C SER A 472 -17.39 3.36 -10.75
N LEU A 473 -16.47 2.45 -10.38
CA LEU A 473 -15.25 2.20 -11.14
C LEU A 473 -15.55 1.78 -12.58
N LEU A 474 -16.43 0.77 -12.75
CA LEU A 474 -16.80 0.26 -14.07
C LEU A 474 -17.41 1.35 -14.95
N LEU A 475 -18.37 2.13 -14.41
CA LEU A 475 -18.99 3.23 -15.14
C LEU A 475 -17.96 4.29 -15.52
N ALA A 476 -17.07 4.70 -14.63
CA ALA A 476 -16.06 5.70 -14.93
C ALA A 476 -15.02 5.20 -15.98
N VAL A 477 -14.64 3.92 -15.94
CA VAL A 477 -13.77 3.31 -16.96
C VAL A 477 -14.49 3.29 -18.33
N LEU A 478 -15.77 2.91 -18.38
CA LEU A 478 -16.58 2.98 -19.61
C LEU A 478 -16.74 4.42 -20.09
N GLY A 479 -16.91 5.38 -19.16
CA GLY A 479 -16.96 6.81 -19.45
C GLY A 479 -15.67 7.32 -20.07
N ALA A 480 -14.50 6.91 -19.52
CA ALA A 480 -13.20 7.24 -20.08
C ALA A 480 -13.05 6.65 -21.50
N LEU A 481 -13.39 5.38 -21.70
CA LEU A 481 -13.37 4.76 -23.02
C LEU A 481 -14.26 5.51 -24.02
N TRP A 482 -15.48 5.84 -23.63
CA TRP A 482 -16.42 6.57 -24.50
C TRP A 482 -15.92 7.98 -24.83
N LEU A 483 -15.44 8.73 -23.85
CA LEU A 483 -14.93 10.09 -24.01
C LEU A 483 -13.82 10.18 -25.06
N PHE A 484 -12.93 9.17 -25.07
CA PHE A 484 -11.77 9.11 -25.94
C PHE A 484 -11.97 8.32 -27.24
N LEU A 485 -13.20 7.93 -27.59
CA LEU A 485 -13.51 7.37 -28.90
C LEU A 485 -13.15 8.35 -30.04
N PRO A 486 -12.90 7.87 -31.26
CA PRO A 486 -12.60 8.70 -32.41
C PRO A 486 -13.60 9.85 -32.60
N ARG A 487 -13.13 10.97 -33.17
CA ARG A 487 -13.95 12.20 -33.31
C ARG A 487 -15.24 12.03 -34.15
N GLY A 488 -15.35 10.97 -34.91
CA GLY A 488 -16.57 10.64 -35.66
C GLY A 488 -17.71 10.04 -34.85
N VAL A 489 -17.45 9.66 -33.59
CA VAL A 489 -18.51 9.13 -32.70
C VAL A 489 -19.29 10.30 -32.08
N PRO A 490 -20.63 10.36 -32.30
CA PRO A 490 -21.45 11.43 -31.71
C PRO A 490 -21.55 11.28 -30.18
N LEU A 491 -21.89 12.36 -29.50
CA LEU A 491 -22.23 12.39 -28.07
C LEU A 491 -21.14 11.83 -27.12
N ARG A 492 -19.89 11.71 -27.57
CA ARG A 492 -18.80 11.19 -26.72
C ARG A 492 -18.59 11.98 -25.43
N GLY A 493 -18.98 13.27 -25.39
CA GLY A 493 -18.97 14.09 -24.17
C GLY A 493 -19.86 13.53 -23.05
N LEU A 494 -20.90 12.72 -23.38
CA LEU A 494 -21.72 12.04 -22.39
C LEU A 494 -20.92 11.03 -21.55
N GLY A 495 -19.73 10.60 -22.02
CA GLY A 495 -18.82 9.81 -21.22
C GLY A 495 -18.47 10.45 -19.88
N LEU A 496 -18.47 11.81 -19.77
CA LEU A 496 -18.25 12.52 -18.52
C LEU A 496 -19.35 12.24 -17.47
N LEU A 497 -20.60 12.01 -17.90
CA LEU A 497 -21.70 11.70 -16.98
C LEU A 497 -21.47 10.37 -16.26
N LEU A 498 -20.76 9.43 -16.87
CA LEU A 498 -20.44 8.15 -16.24
C LEU A 498 -19.39 8.26 -15.12
N PHE A 499 -18.73 9.42 -14.99
CA PHE A 499 -17.86 9.71 -13.83
C PHE A 499 -18.64 10.20 -12.61
N LEU A 500 -19.90 10.63 -12.74
CA LEU A 500 -20.67 11.20 -11.64
C LEU A 500 -20.77 10.28 -10.42
N PRO A 501 -21.08 8.96 -10.56
CA PRO A 501 -21.10 8.05 -9.40
C PRO A 501 -19.76 7.87 -8.71
N LEU A 502 -18.64 8.11 -9.42
CA LEU A 502 -17.30 8.10 -8.87
C LEU A 502 -17.00 9.40 -8.10
N LEU A 503 -17.38 10.54 -8.66
CA LEU A 503 -17.06 11.87 -8.13
C LEU A 503 -18.06 12.33 -7.05
N TRP A 504 -19.30 11.82 -7.09
CA TRP A 504 -20.38 12.10 -6.15
C TRP A 504 -21.01 10.80 -5.63
N PRO A 505 -20.26 9.97 -4.88
CA PRO A 505 -20.82 8.74 -4.34
C PRO A 505 -21.88 9.07 -3.28
N PRO A 506 -23.02 8.33 -3.23
CA PRO A 506 -23.97 8.45 -2.16
C PRO A 506 -23.34 7.97 -0.84
N LEU A 507 -23.24 8.85 0.14
CA LEU A 507 -22.69 8.56 1.45
C LEU A 507 -23.85 8.49 2.46
N PRO A 508 -24.27 7.30 2.89
CA PRO A 508 -25.30 7.16 3.91
C PRO A 508 -24.80 7.79 5.23
N ARG A 509 -25.65 8.62 5.83
CA ARG A 509 -25.39 9.25 7.13
C ARG A 509 -26.38 8.74 8.16
N PRO A 510 -26.00 8.65 9.43
CA PRO A 510 -26.95 8.39 10.51
C PRO A 510 -28.10 9.42 10.50
N VAL A 511 -29.28 9.00 10.87
CA VAL A 511 -30.41 9.92 11.10
C VAL A 511 -30.26 10.59 12.47
N GLU A 512 -31.04 11.59 12.76
CA GLU A 512 -31.04 12.30 14.04
C GLU A 512 -31.29 11.34 15.23
N GLY A 513 -30.44 11.38 16.24
CA GLY A 513 -30.46 10.48 17.40
C GLY A 513 -29.81 9.12 17.17
N ALA A 514 -29.33 8.84 15.94
CA ALA A 514 -28.55 7.68 15.59
C ALA A 514 -27.05 8.03 15.45
N PHE A 515 -26.18 7.05 15.62
CA PHE A 515 -24.74 7.22 15.38
C PHE A 515 -24.08 5.91 14.95
N GLN A 516 -22.92 6.02 14.34
CA GLN A 516 -22.09 4.90 13.90
C GLN A 516 -20.70 5.00 14.53
N VAL A 517 -20.12 3.86 14.86
CA VAL A 517 -18.82 3.75 15.51
C VAL A 517 -17.95 2.73 14.79
N TRP A 518 -16.78 3.16 14.37
CA TRP A 518 -15.76 2.30 13.83
C TRP A 518 -14.65 2.14 14.87
N VAL A 519 -14.46 0.93 15.39
CA VAL A 519 -13.27 0.59 16.17
C VAL A 519 -12.23 0.11 15.16
N LEU A 520 -11.19 0.92 14.94
CA LEU A 520 -10.18 0.66 13.92
C LEU A 520 -9.17 -0.40 14.39
N ASP A 521 -8.62 -1.16 13.44
CA ASP A 521 -7.55 -2.13 13.68
C ASP A 521 -6.20 -1.40 13.64
N VAL A 522 -5.83 -0.75 14.73
CA VAL A 522 -4.53 -0.07 14.89
C VAL A 522 -3.46 -0.99 15.49
N GLY A 523 -3.68 -2.32 15.45
CA GLY A 523 -2.81 -3.26 16.13
C GLY A 523 -2.89 -3.13 17.63
N GLN A 524 -1.74 -3.08 18.35
CA GLN A 524 -1.76 -2.78 19.77
C GLN A 524 -1.92 -1.28 19.96
N GLY A 525 -3.05 -0.88 20.55
CA GLY A 525 -3.45 0.50 20.73
C GLY A 525 -4.95 0.68 20.49
N LEU A 526 -5.41 1.92 20.49
CA LEU A 526 -6.81 2.27 20.31
C LEU A 526 -6.98 3.40 19.29
N SER A 527 -7.99 3.28 18.43
CA SER A 527 -8.57 4.40 17.70
C SER A 527 -10.02 4.08 17.36
N VAL A 528 -10.90 5.02 17.66
CA VAL A 528 -12.34 4.91 17.43
C VAL A 528 -12.82 6.13 16.67
N LEU A 529 -13.49 5.89 15.54
CA LEU A 529 -14.15 6.93 14.76
C LEU A 529 -15.66 6.88 15.04
N LEU A 530 -16.22 7.94 15.55
CA LEU A 530 -17.63 8.08 15.83
C LEU A 530 -18.24 9.13 14.91
N ARG A 531 -19.36 8.80 14.28
CA ARG A 531 -20.07 9.68 13.36
C ARG A 531 -21.55 9.79 13.76
N THR A 532 -22.04 10.99 13.93
CA THR A 532 -23.47 11.33 13.96
C THR A 532 -23.91 11.79 12.57
N ARG A 533 -25.08 12.42 12.42
CA ARG A 533 -25.55 12.89 11.11
C ARG A 533 -24.59 13.88 10.45
N ASP A 534 -24.14 14.89 11.19
CA ASP A 534 -23.35 16.00 10.65
C ASP A 534 -22.02 16.22 11.37
N HIS A 535 -21.74 15.49 12.48
CA HIS A 535 -20.52 15.64 13.29
C HIS A 535 -19.72 14.33 13.37
N VAL A 536 -18.40 14.50 13.57
CA VAL A 536 -17.46 13.39 13.65
C VAL A 536 -16.47 13.61 14.81
N LEU A 537 -16.25 12.56 15.58
CA LEU A 537 -15.27 12.50 16.66
C LEU A 537 -14.30 11.36 16.40
N VAL A 538 -13.00 11.63 16.59
CA VAL A 538 -11.95 10.60 16.71
C VAL A 538 -11.55 10.51 18.17
N TYR A 539 -11.62 9.30 18.74
CA TYR A 539 -11.19 8.98 20.08
C TYR A 539 -9.97 8.07 19.97
N ASP A 540 -8.81 8.58 20.40
CA ASP A 540 -7.48 8.01 20.25
C ASP A 540 -7.02 7.86 18.78
N ALA A 541 -5.73 7.77 18.54
CA ALA A 541 -5.14 7.80 17.21
C ALA A 541 -4.08 6.72 16.96
N GLY A 542 -3.95 5.73 17.84
CA GLY A 542 -2.97 4.66 17.74
C GLY A 542 -1.53 5.12 17.96
N ALA A 543 -0.59 4.22 17.72
CA ALA A 543 0.82 4.41 18.04
C ALA A 543 1.62 5.12 16.93
N ARG A 544 2.70 5.79 17.33
CA ARG A 544 3.79 6.25 16.46
C ARG A 544 5.07 5.51 16.83
N TYR A 545 5.82 5.11 15.83
CA TYR A 545 7.05 4.34 15.99
C TYR A 545 8.29 5.21 15.76
N PRO A 546 9.45 4.87 16.36
CA PRO A 546 10.69 5.62 16.18
C PRO A 546 11.16 5.68 14.71
N SER A 547 10.75 4.71 13.90
CA SER A 547 10.97 4.70 12.44
C SER A 547 10.26 5.83 11.68
N GLY A 548 9.44 6.65 12.37
CA GLY A 548 8.56 7.65 11.77
C GLY A 548 7.23 7.09 11.29
N PHE A 549 7.01 5.76 11.34
CA PHE A 549 5.72 5.17 11.00
C PHE A 549 4.67 5.57 12.04
N ASP A 550 3.54 6.09 11.58
CA ASP A 550 2.48 6.68 12.38
C ASP A 550 1.13 6.07 11.99
N LEU A 551 0.37 5.58 12.97
CA LEU A 551 -0.93 4.95 12.73
C LEU A 551 -2.05 5.97 12.50
N GLY A 552 -1.91 7.20 12.97
CA GLY A 552 -2.79 8.30 12.58
C GLY A 552 -2.77 8.50 11.07
N GLU A 553 -1.57 8.56 10.47
CA GLU A 553 -1.40 8.69 9.02
C GLU A 553 -1.69 7.39 8.25
N ALA A 554 -1.30 6.23 8.78
CA ALA A 554 -1.39 4.97 8.04
C ALA A 554 -2.77 4.31 8.12
N VAL A 555 -3.57 4.59 9.16
CA VAL A 555 -4.88 3.94 9.41
C VAL A 555 -5.99 4.97 9.60
N VAL A 556 -5.83 5.92 10.53
CA VAL A 556 -6.93 6.81 10.93
C VAL A 556 -7.33 7.73 9.78
N LEU A 557 -6.40 8.46 9.19
CA LEU A 557 -6.65 9.38 8.09
C LEU A 557 -7.20 8.66 6.83
N PRO A 558 -6.62 7.54 6.38
CA PRO A 558 -7.20 6.78 5.28
C PRO A 558 -8.61 6.29 5.55
N SER A 559 -8.93 5.90 6.80
CA SER A 559 -10.28 5.47 7.18
C SER A 559 -11.28 6.63 7.15
N ILE A 560 -10.91 7.80 7.67
CA ILE A 560 -11.70 9.03 7.61
C ILE A 560 -12.05 9.35 6.16
N HIS A 561 -11.05 9.40 5.28
CA HIS A 561 -11.25 9.72 3.87
C HIS A 561 -12.06 8.66 3.13
N ALA A 562 -11.80 7.37 3.37
CA ALA A 562 -12.53 6.27 2.74
C ALA A 562 -14.01 6.25 3.12
N LEU A 563 -14.35 6.71 4.32
CA LEU A 563 -15.74 6.87 4.80
C LEU A 563 -16.39 8.18 4.32
N GLY A 564 -15.69 8.97 3.50
CA GLY A 564 -16.19 10.22 2.93
C GLY A 564 -16.35 11.36 3.94
N ILE A 565 -15.53 11.34 4.97
CA ILE A 565 -15.51 12.36 6.01
C ILE A 565 -14.51 13.45 5.62
N GLY A 566 -15.02 14.63 5.31
CA GLY A 566 -14.19 15.79 4.92
C GLY A 566 -13.91 16.76 6.07
N ARG A 567 -14.56 16.58 7.23
CA ARG A 567 -14.38 17.43 8.40
C ARG A 567 -14.37 16.59 9.67
N LEU A 568 -13.47 16.89 10.56
CA LEU A 568 -13.41 16.36 11.91
C LEU A 568 -13.83 17.49 12.88
N ASP A 569 -14.77 17.22 13.77
CA ASP A 569 -15.24 18.20 14.74
C ASP A 569 -14.48 18.11 16.05
N MET A 570 -14.09 16.88 16.49
CA MET A 570 -13.33 16.68 17.72
C MET A 570 -12.30 15.56 17.60
N LEU A 571 -11.09 15.81 18.08
CA LEU A 571 -10.07 14.84 18.40
C LEU A 571 -9.94 14.74 19.92
N MET A 572 -10.29 13.59 20.49
CA MET A 572 -10.20 13.31 21.92
C MET A 572 -9.16 12.21 22.14
N ILE A 573 -8.16 12.46 22.97
CA ILE A 573 -7.15 11.48 23.37
C ILE A 573 -7.38 11.06 24.80
N SER A 574 -7.55 9.76 25.02
CA SER A 574 -7.86 9.23 26.34
C SER A 574 -6.77 9.59 27.34
N HIS A 575 -5.52 9.26 27.06
CA HIS A 575 -4.35 9.56 27.90
C HIS A 575 -3.07 9.63 27.05
N GLY A 576 -1.92 9.87 27.72
CA GLY A 576 -0.66 10.23 27.04
C GLY A 576 0.17 9.07 26.49
N ASP A 577 -0.24 7.82 26.63
CA ASP A 577 0.55 6.70 26.16
C ASP A 577 0.59 6.62 24.63
N ASN A 578 1.73 6.17 24.11
CA ASN A 578 2.02 6.22 22.69
C ASN A 578 1.01 5.44 21.82
N ASP A 579 0.46 4.35 22.33
CA ASP A 579 -0.51 3.52 21.60
C ASP A 579 -1.94 4.12 21.56
N HIS A 580 -2.13 5.29 22.18
CA HIS A 580 -3.34 6.13 22.12
C HIS A 580 -3.04 7.49 21.50
N ALA A 581 -1.99 8.16 21.93
CA ALA A 581 -1.64 9.53 21.58
C ALA A 581 -0.69 9.64 20.39
N GLY A 582 -0.03 8.54 19.98
CA GLY A 582 1.07 8.57 19.02
C GLY A 582 0.71 9.19 17.67
N GLY A 583 -0.47 8.89 17.14
CA GLY A 583 -0.96 9.40 15.87
C GLY A 583 -1.71 10.73 15.94
N ALA A 584 -1.86 11.33 17.12
CA ALA A 584 -2.66 12.53 17.32
C ALA A 584 -2.15 13.74 16.53
N GLU A 585 -0.84 13.89 16.38
CA GLU A 585 -0.21 14.97 15.63
C GLU A 585 -0.63 14.93 14.16
N ALA A 586 -0.56 13.76 13.51
CA ALA A 586 -0.95 13.58 12.11
C ALA A 586 -2.45 13.92 11.88
N VAL A 587 -3.32 13.50 12.80
CA VAL A 587 -4.75 13.79 12.72
C VAL A 587 -5.03 15.28 12.96
N ALA A 588 -4.35 15.91 13.92
CA ALA A 588 -4.50 17.33 14.23
C ALA A 588 -4.00 18.23 13.08
N ASP A 589 -2.93 17.85 12.39
CA ASP A 589 -2.40 18.57 11.23
C ASP A 589 -3.34 18.47 10.02
N ALA A 590 -3.94 17.29 9.81
CA ALA A 590 -4.91 17.07 8.74
C ALA A 590 -6.24 17.83 8.99
N PHE A 591 -6.63 18.02 10.26
CA PHE A 591 -7.88 18.69 10.66
C PHE A 591 -7.61 19.80 11.70
N PRO A 592 -6.95 20.88 11.33
CA PRO A 592 -6.55 21.94 12.26
C PRO A 592 -7.72 22.63 12.96
N GLN A 593 -8.92 22.57 12.37
CA GLN A 593 -10.16 23.15 12.91
C GLN A 593 -10.83 22.27 13.98
N ALA A 594 -10.41 21.01 14.16
CA ALA A 594 -11.00 20.12 15.13
C ALA A 594 -10.75 20.61 16.56
N GLN A 595 -11.77 20.54 17.42
CA GLN A 595 -11.58 20.72 18.87
C GLN A 595 -10.69 19.59 19.39
N ARG A 596 -9.78 19.90 20.31
CA ARG A 596 -8.79 18.93 20.79
C ARG A 596 -8.88 18.83 22.31
N GLN A 597 -9.14 17.62 22.80
CA GLN A 597 -9.21 17.32 24.23
C GLN A 597 -8.35 16.10 24.56
N ALA A 598 -7.74 16.10 25.73
CA ALA A 598 -6.94 14.97 26.21
C ALA A 598 -7.06 14.81 27.74
N GLY A 599 -6.91 13.59 28.23
CA GLY A 599 -6.83 13.31 29.65
C GLY A 599 -5.55 13.87 30.29
N GLU A 600 -4.45 13.89 29.52
CA GLU A 600 -3.13 14.39 29.93
C GLU A 600 -2.56 15.37 28.89
N PRO A 601 -3.06 16.62 28.83
CA PRO A 601 -2.60 17.59 27.84
C PRO A 601 -1.09 17.87 27.89
N SER A 602 -0.46 17.77 29.04
CA SER A 602 0.98 17.99 29.23
C SER A 602 1.87 16.99 28.49
N ARG A 603 1.35 15.80 28.22
CA ARG A 603 2.06 14.72 27.48
C ARG A 603 1.81 14.75 25.97
N MET A 604 0.94 15.64 25.49
CA MET A 604 0.60 15.74 24.08
C MET A 604 1.65 16.53 23.30
N ARG A 605 1.88 16.11 22.05
CA ARG A 605 2.77 16.84 21.11
C ARG A 605 2.10 18.05 20.48
N VAL A 606 0.77 18.10 20.51
CA VAL A 606 -0.04 19.21 20.02
C VAL A 606 -0.85 19.80 21.15
N PRO A 607 -1.13 21.11 21.16
CA PRO A 607 -1.93 21.74 22.20
C PRO A 607 -3.34 21.14 22.27
N MET A 608 -3.76 20.70 23.46
CA MET A 608 -5.07 20.14 23.72
C MET A 608 -5.64 20.70 25.03
N GLN A 609 -6.96 20.76 25.11
CA GLN A 609 -7.67 21.10 26.35
C GLN A 609 -7.83 19.84 27.21
N GLN A 610 -7.86 20.01 28.52
CA GLN A 610 -8.09 18.89 29.41
C GLN A 610 -9.55 18.44 29.35
N CYS A 611 -9.79 17.15 29.18
CA CYS A 611 -11.09 16.57 29.39
C CYS A 611 -11.31 16.35 30.90
N VAL A 612 -12.52 16.65 31.37
CA VAL A 612 -12.86 16.57 32.81
C VAL A 612 -14.24 16.02 32.99
N ALA A 613 -14.43 15.14 33.96
CA ALA A 613 -15.73 14.59 34.34
C ALA A 613 -16.76 15.71 34.56
N GLY A 614 -17.97 15.51 34.05
CA GLY A 614 -19.05 16.48 34.06
C GLY A 614 -19.17 17.32 32.78
N GLN A 615 -18.16 17.38 31.94
CA GLN A 615 -18.30 17.95 30.59
C GLN A 615 -19.34 17.16 29.80
N ALA A 616 -20.26 17.87 29.14
CA ALA A 616 -21.29 17.26 28.30
C ALA A 616 -21.65 18.18 27.13
N TRP A 617 -22.00 17.57 26.00
CA TRP A 617 -22.52 18.27 24.83
C TRP A 617 -23.48 17.35 24.07
N GLN A 618 -24.12 17.91 23.05
CA GLN A 618 -25.07 17.19 22.23
C GLN A 618 -24.83 17.51 20.75
N TRP A 619 -24.78 16.48 19.89
CA TRP A 619 -24.71 16.57 18.44
C TRP A 619 -25.82 15.72 17.80
N ASP A 620 -26.61 16.31 16.93
CA ASP A 620 -27.62 15.60 16.12
C ASP A 620 -28.53 14.68 16.96
N GLY A 621 -28.94 15.11 18.15
CA GLY A 621 -29.76 14.30 19.05
C GLY A 621 -29.04 13.21 19.81
N VAL A 622 -27.71 13.12 19.70
CA VAL A 622 -26.82 12.21 20.46
C VAL A 622 -26.13 13.01 21.56
N ARG A 623 -26.18 12.51 22.79
CA ARG A 623 -25.58 13.14 23.96
C ARG A 623 -24.24 12.51 24.30
N PHE A 624 -23.27 13.34 24.63
CA PHE A 624 -21.93 12.97 25.03
C PHE A 624 -21.66 13.44 26.45
N ARG A 625 -21.10 12.57 27.31
CA ARG A 625 -20.73 12.91 28.68
C ARG A 625 -19.35 12.35 29.03
N VAL A 626 -18.46 13.17 29.54
CA VAL A 626 -17.18 12.73 30.11
C VAL A 626 -17.41 12.27 31.54
N LEU A 627 -17.05 11.03 31.85
CA LEU A 627 -17.23 10.40 33.18
C LEU A 627 -15.94 10.42 34.03
N SER A 628 -14.77 10.52 33.39
CA SER A 628 -13.43 10.55 33.99
C SER A 628 -12.49 11.33 33.07
N PRO A 629 -11.39 11.96 33.57
CA PRO A 629 -10.94 12.04 34.97
C PRO A 629 -11.72 13.07 35.78
N PRO A 630 -11.73 12.97 37.11
CA PRO A 630 -12.35 13.98 37.97
C PRO A 630 -11.56 15.30 37.94
N PRO A 631 -12.22 16.47 38.23
CA PRO A 631 -11.56 17.75 38.27
C PRO A 631 -10.35 17.76 39.22
N GLY A 632 -9.22 18.30 38.75
CA GLY A 632 -8.00 18.42 39.56
C GLY A 632 -7.25 17.11 39.81
N ALA A 633 -7.53 16.07 39.05
CA ALA A 633 -6.92 14.75 39.23
C ALA A 633 -5.39 14.72 39.04
N GLY A 634 -4.82 15.68 38.30
CA GLY A 634 -3.41 15.63 37.86
C GLY A 634 -3.13 14.48 36.87
N ASP A 635 -1.89 14.37 36.41
CA ASP A 635 -1.48 13.29 35.54
C ASP A 635 -1.35 11.98 36.34
N ARG A 636 -2.10 10.96 35.93
CA ARG A 636 -2.17 9.64 36.61
C ARG A 636 -1.99 8.48 35.63
N ASP A 637 -1.25 8.70 34.54
CA ASP A 637 -1.11 7.73 33.45
C ASP A 637 -2.49 7.22 32.94
N ASN A 638 -2.65 5.91 32.83
CA ASN A 638 -3.87 5.26 32.36
C ASN A 638 -5.15 5.73 33.10
N ASP A 639 -5.04 6.04 34.41
CA ASP A 639 -6.17 6.49 35.22
C ASP A 639 -6.57 7.95 34.97
N SER A 640 -5.81 8.67 34.12
CA SER A 640 -6.20 9.97 33.52
C SER A 640 -7.06 9.84 32.27
N SER A 641 -7.42 8.63 31.87
CA SER A 641 -8.20 8.41 30.65
C SER A 641 -9.50 9.18 30.63
N CYS A 642 -9.75 9.88 29.52
CA CYS A 642 -11.05 10.47 29.20
C CYS A 642 -12.08 9.35 28.97
N VAL A 643 -12.85 9.00 29.97
CA VAL A 643 -13.95 8.05 29.80
C VAL A 643 -15.15 8.76 29.22
N LEU A 644 -15.60 8.34 28.05
CA LEU A 644 -16.69 8.98 27.33
C LEU A 644 -17.92 8.06 27.22
N LEU A 645 -19.06 8.54 27.72
CA LEU A 645 -20.36 7.92 27.48
C LEU A 645 -21.09 8.65 26.36
N VAL A 646 -21.51 7.89 25.36
CA VAL A 646 -22.29 8.38 24.21
C VAL A 646 -23.68 7.76 24.26
N GLU A 647 -24.70 8.59 24.20
CA GLU A 647 -26.11 8.18 24.38
C GLU A 647 -26.92 8.64 23.17
N GLY A 648 -27.31 7.70 22.31
CA GLY A 648 -28.28 7.89 21.24
C GLY A 648 -29.66 7.35 21.61
N ARG A 649 -30.65 7.56 20.75
CA ARG A 649 -32.00 7.06 21.01
C ARG A 649 -32.09 5.55 21.11
N GLY A 650 -31.30 4.81 20.28
CA GLY A 650 -31.33 3.34 20.24
C GLY A 650 -30.35 2.65 21.16
N GLY A 651 -29.46 3.37 21.84
CA GLY A 651 -28.49 2.73 22.75
C GLY A 651 -27.36 3.62 23.19
N ARG A 652 -26.50 3.03 24.03
CA ARG A 652 -25.34 3.71 24.64
C ARG A 652 -24.03 3.03 24.26
N LEU A 653 -22.96 3.83 24.20
CA LEU A 653 -21.58 3.38 24.03
C LEU A 653 -20.74 3.93 25.18
N LEU A 654 -19.89 3.08 25.78
CA LEU A 654 -18.92 3.47 26.79
C LEU A 654 -17.50 3.27 26.22
N LEU A 655 -16.77 4.37 26.04
CA LEU A 655 -15.36 4.40 25.69
C LEU A 655 -14.57 4.61 26.99
N THR A 656 -13.75 3.62 27.35
CA THR A 656 -13.13 3.54 28.66
C THR A 656 -11.69 4.03 28.71
N GLY A 657 -11.03 4.14 27.53
CA GLY A 657 -9.57 4.24 27.50
C GLY A 657 -8.91 3.09 28.27
N ASP A 658 -7.85 3.39 28.97
CA ASP A 658 -7.05 2.38 29.68
C ASP A 658 -7.18 2.45 31.20
N ILE A 659 -8.37 2.91 31.71
CA ILE A 659 -8.61 2.93 33.17
C ILE A 659 -8.28 1.60 33.83
N SER A 660 -7.67 1.69 35.00
CA SER A 660 -7.44 0.53 35.87
C SER A 660 -8.66 0.21 36.75
N ALA A 661 -8.62 -0.94 37.41
CA ALA A 661 -9.64 -1.36 38.36
C ALA A 661 -9.88 -0.34 39.51
N LYS A 662 -8.95 0.59 39.74
CA LYS A 662 -9.10 1.66 40.72
C LYS A 662 -10.15 2.70 40.33
N MET A 663 -10.25 3.01 39.04
CA MET A 663 -11.18 4.01 38.49
C MET A 663 -12.54 3.42 38.17
N GLU A 664 -12.65 2.11 38.00
CA GLU A 664 -13.89 1.42 37.60
C GLU A 664 -15.10 1.71 38.51
N PRO A 665 -14.98 1.74 39.85
CA PRO A 665 -16.12 2.07 40.70
C PRO A 665 -16.68 3.48 40.46
N GLN A 666 -15.79 4.47 40.28
CA GLN A 666 -16.17 5.85 39.98
C GLN A 666 -16.91 5.95 38.64
N VAL A 667 -16.38 5.29 37.63
CA VAL A 667 -17.00 5.27 36.26
C VAL A 667 -18.36 4.57 36.34
N ALA A 668 -18.47 3.44 37.02
CA ALA A 668 -19.72 2.71 37.20
C ALA A 668 -20.80 3.58 37.89
N ALA A 669 -20.42 4.31 38.96
CA ALA A 669 -21.32 5.22 39.64
C ALA A 669 -21.78 6.40 38.77
N ALA A 670 -20.87 6.93 37.94
CA ALA A 670 -21.15 8.05 37.01
C ALA A 670 -21.97 7.65 35.76
N LEU A 671 -22.05 6.35 35.46
CA LEU A 671 -22.76 5.83 34.27
C LEU A 671 -24.25 6.20 34.27
N GLY A 672 -24.87 6.23 35.48
CA GLY A 672 -26.28 6.52 35.66
C GLY A 672 -27.21 5.40 35.15
N THR A 673 -28.53 5.63 35.31
CA THR A 673 -29.56 4.69 34.84
C THR A 673 -29.72 4.76 33.32
N GLY A 674 -30.02 3.61 32.70
CA GLY A 674 -30.24 3.54 31.23
C GLY A 674 -29.99 2.13 30.68
N PRO A 675 -30.19 1.92 29.38
CA PRO A 675 -29.98 0.62 28.76
C PRO A 675 -28.52 0.20 28.84
N SER A 676 -28.27 -1.12 28.87
CA SER A 676 -26.93 -1.70 28.88
C SER A 676 -26.10 -1.20 27.69
N PRO A 677 -24.90 -0.61 27.91
CA PRO A 677 -24.09 -0.05 26.83
C PRO A 677 -23.40 -1.13 26.02
N VAL A 678 -22.98 -0.78 24.80
CA VAL A 678 -21.83 -1.39 24.17
C VAL A 678 -20.58 -0.82 24.81
N MET A 679 -19.59 -1.63 25.15
CA MET A 679 -18.41 -1.17 25.90
C MET A 679 -17.11 -1.50 25.15
N LEU A 680 -16.20 -0.53 25.05
CA LEU A 680 -14.79 -0.83 24.78
C LEU A 680 -14.18 -1.41 26.05
N VAL A 681 -13.49 -2.55 25.91
CA VAL A 681 -12.83 -3.22 27.03
C VAL A 681 -11.65 -2.37 27.49
N PRO A 682 -11.60 -1.96 28.76
CA PRO A 682 -10.50 -1.13 29.26
C PRO A 682 -9.14 -1.78 29.08
N HIS A 683 -8.14 -0.95 28.77
CA HIS A 683 -6.74 -1.31 28.73
C HIS A 683 -6.45 -2.56 27.88
N HIS A 684 -7.09 -2.62 26.71
CA HIS A 684 -6.96 -3.74 25.75
C HIS A 684 -7.23 -5.14 26.33
N GLY A 685 -7.91 -5.23 27.47
CA GLY A 685 -8.10 -6.48 28.20
C GLY A 685 -6.87 -6.88 29.05
N SER A 686 -6.18 -5.91 29.63
CA SER A 686 -5.13 -6.13 30.64
C SER A 686 -5.69 -6.70 31.94
N LYS A 687 -4.87 -7.45 32.70
CA LYS A 687 -5.22 -7.94 34.04
C LYS A 687 -5.55 -6.84 35.06
N THR A 688 -5.02 -5.63 34.83
CA THR A 688 -5.17 -4.47 35.71
C THR A 688 -6.54 -3.82 35.62
N SER A 689 -7.41 -4.29 34.71
CA SER A 689 -8.73 -3.73 34.43
C SER A 689 -9.80 -4.80 34.26
N SER A 690 -11.02 -4.38 33.99
CA SER A 690 -12.19 -5.25 33.76
C SER A 690 -12.47 -6.18 34.94
N SER A 691 -12.62 -5.59 36.14
CA SER A 691 -13.00 -6.34 37.33
C SER A 691 -14.40 -6.95 37.17
N ALA A 692 -14.66 -8.09 37.80
CA ALA A 692 -15.99 -8.72 37.78
C ALA A 692 -17.07 -7.79 38.30
N ALA A 693 -16.74 -6.98 39.34
CA ALA A 693 -17.64 -5.97 39.92
C ALA A 693 -17.99 -4.87 38.86
N PHE A 694 -17.03 -4.42 38.10
CA PHE A 694 -17.26 -3.42 37.03
C PHE A 694 -18.15 -3.97 35.95
N ILE A 695 -17.86 -5.18 35.44
CA ILE A 695 -18.68 -5.83 34.42
C ILE A 695 -20.11 -6.04 34.92
N ALA A 696 -20.28 -6.48 36.17
CA ALA A 696 -21.59 -6.64 36.78
C ALA A 696 -22.34 -5.32 36.97
N ALA A 697 -21.64 -4.21 37.28
CA ALA A 697 -22.23 -2.89 37.44
C ALA A 697 -22.65 -2.26 36.09
N VAL A 698 -21.81 -2.38 35.08
CA VAL A 698 -22.04 -1.83 33.74
C VAL A 698 -23.05 -2.68 32.94
N GLN A 699 -23.05 -3.99 33.13
CA GLN A 699 -23.86 -4.98 32.40
C GLN A 699 -23.81 -4.75 30.88
N PRO A 700 -22.63 -4.77 30.24
CA PRO A 700 -22.54 -4.40 28.86
C PRO A 700 -23.29 -5.40 27.97
N ARG A 701 -24.01 -4.92 26.96
CA ARG A 701 -24.70 -5.74 25.96
C ARG A 701 -23.73 -6.57 25.12
N LEU A 702 -22.62 -5.96 24.75
CA LEU A 702 -21.47 -6.59 24.11
C LEU A 702 -20.22 -5.75 24.39
N ALA A 703 -19.07 -6.38 24.27
CA ALA A 703 -17.78 -5.72 24.47
C ALA A 703 -16.87 -5.84 23.26
N VAL A 704 -16.07 -4.80 22.99
CA VAL A 704 -15.09 -4.79 21.91
C VAL A 704 -13.71 -4.56 22.48
N VAL A 705 -12.75 -5.38 22.08
CA VAL A 705 -11.33 -5.24 22.42
C VAL A 705 -10.57 -4.70 21.22
N SER A 706 -9.86 -3.59 21.39
CA SER A 706 -8.83 -3.16 20.46
C SER A 706 -7.50 -3.75 20.88
N ALA A 707 -6.93 -4.67 20.10
CA ALA A 707 -5.64 -5.30 20.41
C ALA A 707 -4.97 -5.84 19.17
N GLY A 708 -3.65 -5.91 19.18
CA GLY A 708 -2.87 -6.44 18.06
C GLY A 708 -2.86 -7.96 18.00
N TRP A 709 -2.82 -8.52 16.79
CA TRP A 709 -2.66 -9.95 16.61
C TRP A 709 -1.34 -10.45 17.20
N ARG A 710 -1.45 -11.41 18.14
CA ARG A 710 -0.30 -11.98 18.86
C ARG A 710 0.64 -10.89 19.40
N ASN A 711 0.07 -9.87 20.05
CA ASN A 711 0.83 -8.76 20.60
C ASN A 711 1.76 -9.24 21.74
N ARG A 712 2.83 -8.49 21.99
CA ARG A 712 3.87 -8.82 22.99
C ARG A 712 3.35 -8.89 24.42
N PHE A 713 2.26 -8.19 24.72
CA PHE A 713 1.64 -8.16 26.04
C PHE A 713 0.71 -9.36 26.28
N GLY A 714 0.33 -10.08 25.22
CA GLY A 714 -0.64 -11.18 25.28
C GLY A 714 -2.04 -10.70 25.67
N HIS A 715 -2.41 -9.48 25.22
CA HIS A 715 -3.77 -8.95 25.40
C HIS A 715 -4.68 -9.40 24.24
N PRO A 716 -6.00 -9.57 24.50
CA PRO A 716 -6.64 -9.61 25.82
C PRO A 716 -6.21 -10.84 26.63
N LYS A 717 -6.08 -10.67 27.95
CA LYS A 717 -5.70 -11.78 28.83
C LYS A 717 -6.82 -12.80 28.94
N PRO A 718 -6.51 -14.12 28.97
CA PRO A 718 -7.52 -15.17 29.10
C PRO A 718 -8.43 -14.99 30.31
N GLU A 719 -7.86 -14.56 31.45
CA GLU A 719 -8.61 -14.35 32.69
C GLU A 719 -9.64 -13.21 32.55
N VAL A 720 -9.31 -12.16 31.76
CA VAL A 720 -10.25 -11.07 31.47
C VAL A 720 -11.37 -11.56 30.58
N LEU A 721 -11.05 -12.31 29.52
CA LEU A 721 -12.07 -12.92 28.64
C LEU A 721 -13.00 -13.86 29.43
N ALA A 722 -12.46 -14.62 30.39
CA ALA A 722 -13.25 -15.50 31.26
C ALA A 722 -14.30 -14.70 32.07
N ARG A 723 -13.92 -13.54 32.66
CA ARG A 723 -14.87 -12.69 33.40
C ARG A 723 -16.05 -12.21 32.54
N TYR A 724 -15.78 -11.82 31.27
CA TYR A 724 -16.85 -11.44 30.33
C TYR A 724 -17.72 -12.66 29.97
N ALA A 725 -17.10 -13.83 29.78
CA ALA A 725 -17.83 -15.06 29.48
C ALA A 725 -18.74 -15.50 30.66
N GLU A 726 -18.26 -15.43 31.89
CA GLU A 726 -19.04 -15.67 33.12
C GLU A 726 -20.23 -14.72 33.25
N ALA A 727 -20.04 -13.45 32.83
CA ALA A 727 -21.12 -12.46 32.77
C ALA A 727 -22.01 -12.58 31.50
N HIS A 728 -21.81 -13.61 30.67
CA HIS A 728 -22.53 -13.83 29.41
C HIS A 728 -22.44 -12.66 28.42
N VAL A 729 -21.36 -11.89 28.43
CA VAL A 729 -21.10 -10.76 27.54
C VAL A 729 -20.30 -11.23 26.32
N PRO A 730 -20.86 -11.12 25.12
CA PRO A 730 -20.09 -11.45 23.90
C PRO A 730 -18.97 -10.43 23.68
N VAL A 731 -17.75 -10.95 23.42
CA VAL A 731 -16.55 -10.15 23.20
C VAL A 731 -16.06 -10.33 21.76
N PHE A 732 -15.76 -9.21 21.08
CA PHE A 732 -15.18 -9.16 19.74
C PHE A 732 -13.86 -8.41 19.77
N ASP A 733 -12.88 -8.84 18.98
CA ASP A 733 -11.57 -8.18 18.94
C ASP A 733 -11.18 -7.74 17.52
N THR A 734 -10.47 -6.61 17.41
CA THR A 734 -9.99 -6.06 16.14
C THR A 734 -8.93 -6.94 15.50
N ALA A 735 -8.12 -7.67 16.29
CA ALA A 735 -7.08 -8.55 15.77
C ALA A 735 -7.63 -9.66 14.87
N ARG A 736 -8.83 -10.19 15.17
CA ARG A 736 -9.50 -11.23 14.39
C ARG A 736 -10.46 -10.67 13.36
N GLN A 737 -11.12 -9.54 13.68
CA GLN A 737 -12.20 -8.99 12.86
C GLN A 737 -11.72 -7.95 11.85
N GLY A 738 -10.50 -7.35 12.03
CA GLY A 738 -10.17 -6.07 11.42
C GLY A 738 -10.99 -4.96 12.08
N ALA A 739 -11.19 -3.84 11.40
CA ALA A 739 -12.09 -2.79 11.88
C ALA A 739 -13.50 -3.34 12.17
N ILE A 740 -14.11 -2.88 13.26
CA ILE A 740 -15.44 -3.29 13.70
C ILE A 740 -16.39 -2.11 13.59
N LEU A 741 -17.47 -2.27 12.82
CA LEU A 741 -18.56 -1.30 12.75
C LEU A 741 -19.66 -1.66 13.74
N LEU A 742 -20.01 -0.71 14.58
CA LEU A 742 -21.15 -0.74 15.49
C LEU A 742 -22.16 0.31 15.01
N ASP A 743 -23.36 -0.10 14.74
CA ASP A 743 -24.45 0.78 14.31
C ASP A 743 -25.45 0.96 15.45
N PHE A 744 -25.77 2.22 15.75
CA PHE A 744 -26.71 2.62 16.80
C PHE A 744 -27.88 3.36 16.14
N PRO A 745 -28.84 2.63 15.55
CA PRO A 745 -30.01 3.24 14.91
C PRO A 745 -30.89 3.93 15.95
N ALA A 746 -31.67 4.92 15.52
CA ALA A 746 -32.54 5.69 16.44
C ALA A 746 -33.75 4.89 16.97
N ASP A 747 -34.18 3.88 16.22
CA ASP A 747 -35.41 3.12 16.41
C ASP A 747 -35.22 1.65 16.73
N ALA A 748 -33.96 1.20 16.85
CA ALA A 748 -33.62 -0.19 17.12
C ALA A 748 -32.41 -0.29 18.07
N PRO A 749 -32.22 -1.42 18.75
CA PRO A 749 -31.04 -1.61 19.58
C PRO A 749 -29.75 -1.66 18.79
N PRO A 750 -28.60 -1.37 19.45
CA PRO A 750 -27.28 -1.42 18.82
C PRO A 750 -26.98 -2.79 18.20
N ARG A 751 -26.35 -2.77 17.05
CA ARG A 751 -25.93 -3.98 16.34
C ARG A 751 -24.50 -3.87 15.88
N ARG A 752 -23.80 -5.00 15.92
CA ARG A 752 -22.47 -5.16 15.34
C ARG A 752 -22.62 -5.69 13.93
N GLU A 753 -22.02 -5.00 12.99
CA GLU A 753 -21.91 -5.48 11.63
C GLU A 753 -20.79 -6.53 11.51
N PRO A 754 -20.80 -7.39 10.46
CA PRO A 754 -19.70 -8.30 10.21
C PRO A 754 -18.36 -7.55 10.19
N GLY A 755 -17.31 -8.13 10.79
CA GLY A 755 -15.99 -7.53 10.84
C GLY A 755 -15.42 -7.25 9.45
N TRP A 756 -14.53 -6.28 9.35
CA TRP A 756 -13.99 -5.85 8.05
C TRP A 756 -13.26 -6.98 7.32
N ARG A 757 -12.57 -7.88 8.03
CA ARG A 757 -11.97 -9.09 7.45
C ARG A 757 -13.00 -10.00 6.77
N GLN A 758 -14.16 -10.18 7.38
CA GLN A 758 -15.24 -10.99 6.82
C GLN A 758 -15.88 -10.32 5.60
N ARG A 759 -16.14 -9.01 5.68
CA ARG A 759 -16.68 -8.22 4.55
C ARG A 759 -15.75 -8.20 3.35
N GLN A 760 -14.46 -8.16 3.61
CA GLN A 760 -13.41 -8.09 2.61
C GLN A 760 -12.69 -9.43 2.41
N ALA A 761 -13.38 -10.56 2.63
CA ALA A 761 -12.80 -11.88 2.51
C ALA A 761 -12.16 -12.11 1.13
N ARG A 762 -10.91 -12.55 1.14
CA ARG A 762 -10.11 -12.93 -0.04
C ARG A 762 -9.24 -14.10 0.39
N TYR A 763 -8.89 -14.99 -0.55
CA TYR A 763 -8.10 -16.19 -0.23
C TYR A 763 -6.74 -15.89 0.42
N TRP A 764 -6.20 -14.68 0.27
CA TRP A 764 -4.93 -14.29 0.90
C TRP A 764 -5.08 -13.62 2.27
N ARG A 765 -6.29 -13.25 2.67
CA ARG A 765 -6.58 -12.64 3.98
C ARG A 765 -6.97 -13.71 4.99
N GLU A 766 -6.38 -13.63 6.16
CA GLU A 766 -6.57 -14.60 7.25
C GLU A 766 -7.48 -14.11 8.36
#